data_a871efec7772310a509e907f039e4170
#
_entry.id   a871efec7772310a509e907f039e4170
#
_cell.length_a   1.000
_cell.length_b   1.000
_cell.length_c   1.000
_cell.angle_alpha   90.00
_cell.angle_beta   90.00
_cell.angle_gamma   90.00
#
_symmetry.space_group_name_H-M   'P 1'
#
loop_
_entity.id
_entity.type
_entity.pdbx_description
1 polymer ?
#
loop_
_entity_poly.entity_id
_entity_poly.type
_entity_poly.pdbx_seq_one_letter_code
_entity_poly.pdbx_strand_id
1 'polypeptide(L)'
;MFGNFRARTCAPRAALCAALLASTATTAFAADVAGRVVDPATGNALPGATVTAGDRSAVADDDGMFVLRDLPAGPVELTFRYVGYPRATRAAVSSDAPTVVEFRLDPPIADPAGNDIVVTGQRAADRRALQAKRTSNFIQDRLNANDVGKLPDQNVAEAVRRLPGISVANDQGEGRYVIIRGANPNLANVTINGQTAPAPEPEGRQVKLDDIPSSLIGSVTVIKSLTPDRDANAIAGQVDIDTLTAFDRTKAFANARLVNGYNNLNSRSPYEGDITAGSRFGADKTFGIVLSANYSRRPIESENFQGSSNWKTVNGVDVPDDFRVRDYNLTRTRYGAVGNFDWRPNATTSVYLRTLYSAFKDHETRDQFRIEIPQTATVAAGGTFSSRGTRFLRLRNEDDSTFTGQLGGKVGFGGSQVEVSGTYSKALKKDPLRSEYSFRTGSTALTGLSLDRSDPLFTVNTANATPTNPALFSGYRVNYDRRRAAEDLYQGRADLTVPIGLGSDSTIKLGGKFQQTDKTNNRDFQQYNLTAGNLSTTGASSNDGSTIYDGRYAVGPRIDYDRAQTYYTVTNPGARTLDAAGSLANSLVNDYDLSEKVFAGYVMGTFKFDALTIIPGVRVEHTDGTYKGKSFTTASTASQGFNVVNTRRYTDAFPDLNVRFDATDRLVLRAAATTAIGRPNYADLAPYTSVSDTTNNKGVVALGNPALKPYKAVAGDLSAEYYLPGQGILSVAAFYKHLDDPIFTAGVNRAGTFGGVTFSNALVTQPINAQSAELYGVEANLQTQLHFLPSPLDGLGVSGNFTYTDGSARGVPNRADKVPNFLQSKYIGTAQIFYEKYGLTARLAYTYRSAYLDTLGDSTATDQYTGENNSLDARIGFSPVKAYTLFVEASNLLDSPWRRYQAVKTQVIENERYRQSFRVGVQLAF
;
A
#
# COMPACT_ATOMS: atom_id res chain seq x y z
N MET A 1 -13.11 -31.51 54.77
CA MET A 1 -12.11 -32.58 54.93
C MET A 1 -10.92 -32.24 54.08
N PHE A 2 -9.82 -31.97 54.77
CA PHE A 2 -8.53 -31.54 54.15
C PHE A 2 -7.82 -32.72 53.48
N GLY A 3 -7.33 -32.52 52.23
CA GLY A 3 -6.48 -33.46 51.48
C GLY A 3 -5.25 -32.81 50.93
N ASN A 4 -4.13 -33.17 51.52
CA ASN A 4 -2.77 -32.66 51.25
C ASN A 4 -2.33 -32.79 49.80
N PHE A 5 -1.82 -31.68 49.22
CA PHE A 5 -0.96 -31.70 48.05
C PHE A 5 0.50 -31.52 48.44
N ARG A 6 1.29 -32.56 48.24
CA ARG A 6 2.74 -32.56 48.41
C ARG A 6 3.42 -31.82 47.26
N ALA A 7 4.16 -30.77 47.58
CA ALA A 7 5.12 -30.14 46.71
C ALA A 7 6.27 -31.11 46.33
N ARG A 8 6.51 -31.33 45.06
CA ARG A 8 7.75 -31.92 44.54
C ARG A 8 8.63 -30.77 44.04
N THR A 9 9.69 -30.55 44.74
CA THR A 9 10.86 -29.74 44.43
C THR A 9 11.58 -30.24 43.20
N CYS A 10 11.74 -29.40 42.18
CA CYS A 10 12.73 -29.54 41.11
C CYS A 10 13.50 -28.24 40.98
N ALA A 11 14.63 -28.16 41.53
CA ALA A 11 15.77 -27.31 41.17
C ALA A 11 17.00 -28.26 41.07
N PRO A 12 18.08 -27.93 40.35
CA PRO A 12 18.45 -26.65 39.72
C PRO A 12 19.06 -26.82 38.31
N ARG A 13 18.81 -25.87 37.43
CA ARG A 13 19.63 -25.64 36.23
C ARG A 13 19.71 -24.13 35.90
N ALA A 14 20.01 -23.34 36.93
CA ALA A 14 20.21 -21.89 36.80
C ALA A 14 21.66 -21.47 37.11
N ALA A 15 22.62 -22.38 36.95
CA ALA A 15 24.02 -22.12 37.36
C ALA A 15 25.02 -21.97 36.18
N LEU A 16 24.55 -21.89 34.93
CA LEU A 16 25.48 -21.76 33.78
C LEU A 16 25.44 -20.38 33.09
N CYS A 17 24.57 -19.46 33.48
CA CYS A 17 24.54 -18.08 32.93
C CYS A 17 25.23 -17.03 33.82
N ALA A 18 25.69 -17.39 34.99
CA ALA A 18 26.33 -16.45 35.94
C ALA A 18 27.87 -16.44 35.94
N ALA A 19 28.54 -17.30 35.15
CA ALA A 19 29.99 -17.41 35.13
C ALA A 19 30.71 -16.66 34.00
N LEU A 20 29.96 -15.90 33.15
CA LEU A 20 30.54 -15.11 32.05
C LEU A 20 30.55 -13.59 32.31
N LEU A 21 30.25 -13.15 33.52
CA LEU A 21 30.20 -11.72 33.90
C LEU A 21 31.31 -11.26 34.88
N ALA A 22 32.39 -12.02 35.05
CA ALA A 22 33.47 -11.63 35.94
C ALA A 22 34.84 -11.67 35.25
N SER A 23 35.03 -10.81 34.26
CA SER A 23 36.37 -10.30 33.89
C SER A 23 36.28 -8.78 33.77
N THR A 24 36.26 -8.08 34.89
CA THR A 24 36.49 -6.64 34.93
C THR A 24 37.95 -6.36 34.61
N ALA A 25 38.23 -6.14 33.32
CA ALA A 25 39.38 -5.34 32.92
C ALA A 25 39.07 -3.90 33.36
N THR A 26 39.85 -3.31 34.20
CA THR A 26 39.83 -1.87 34.51
C THR A 26 40.18 -1.11 33.25
N THR A 27 39.15 -0.69 32.48
CA THR A 27 39.30 0.23 31.37
C THR A 27 39.42 1.64 31.94
N ALA A 28 40.35 2.41 31.42
CA ALA A 28 40.43 3.86 31.59
C ALA A 28 39.05 4.44 31.34
N PHE A 29 38.57 5.36 32.20
CA PHE A 29 37.26 6.00 32.05
C PHE A 29 37.17 6.62 30.67
N ALA A 30 36.35 6.03 29.80
CA ALA A 30 36.02 6.55 28.48
C ALA A 30 34.94 7.59 28.68
N ALA A 31 35.18 8.77 28.21
CA ALA A 31 34.23 9.90 28.29
C ALA A 31 33.42 10.00 26.99
N ASP A 32 32.21 10.52 27.07
CA ASP A 32 31.30 10.63 25.96
C ASP A 32 31.06 12.10 25.52
N VAL A 33 30.66 12.31 24.26
CA VAL A 33 30.08 13.57 23.79
C VAL A 33 28.69 13.30 23.29
N ALA A 34 27.68 13.97 23.88
CA ALA A 34 26.32 13.96 23.41
C ALA A 34 25.98 15.30 22.74
N GLY A 35 25.24 15.23 21.63
CA GLY A 35 24.89 16.45 20.92
C GLY A 35 23.70 16.27 19.98
N ARG A 36 23.21 17.41 19.48
CA ARG A 36 22.17 17.49 18.47
C ARG A 36 22.66 18.31 17.28
N VAL A 37 22.54 17.76 16.08
CA VAL A 37 22.90 18.43 14.84
C VAL A 37 21.66 19.08 14.22
N VAL A 38 21.75 20.39 13.91
CA VAL A 38 20.63 21.15 13.41
C VAL A 38 21.01 22.03 12.20
N ASP A 39 20.02 22.28 11.36
CA ASP A 39 20.10 23.21 10.24
C ASP A 39 20.18 24.66 10.77
N PRO A 40 21.15 25.46 10.35
CA PRO A 40 21.36 26.83 10.86
C PRO A 40 20.20 27.78 10.52
N ALA A 41 19.54 27.59 9.36
CA ALA A 41 18.51 28.49 8.86
C ALA A 41 17.14 28.22 9.46
N THR A 42 16.81 26.93 9.66
CA THR A 42 15.48 26.50 10.11
C THR A 42 15.45 26.04 11.57
N GLY A 43 16.63 25.69 12.13
CA GLY A 43 16.74 25.04 13.44
C GLY A 43 16.19 23.62 13.47
N ASN A 44 15.87 23.04 12.31
CA ASN A 44 15.39 21.65 12.25
C ASN A 44 16.51 20.67 12.51
N ALA A 45 16.17 19.51 13.08
CA ALA A 45 17.10 18.39 13.20
C ALA A 45 17.66 17.99 11.84
N LEU A 46 18.91 17.52 11.83
CA LEU A 46 19.59 16.92 10.66
C LEU A 46 19.81 15.42 10.92
N PRO A 47 18.76 14.59 10.77
CA PRO A 47 18.86 13.13 10.96
C PRO A 47 19.88 12.51 10.01
N GLY A 48 20.63 11.53 10.50
CA GLY A 48 21.66 10.87 9.71
C GLY A 48 22.96 11.69 9.54
N ALA A 49 23.10 12.84 10.20
CA ALA A 49 24.38 13.54 10.22
C ALA A 49 25.48 12.63 10.77
N THR A 50 26.56 12.48 10.01
CA THR A 50 27.71 11.70 10.47
C THR A 50 28.64 12.61 11.27
N VAL A 51 28.95 12.20 12.50
CA VAL A 51 29.83 12.91 13.42
C VAL A 51 31.03 12.02 13.71
N THR A 52 32.25 12.52 13.54
CA THR A 52 33.49 11.76 13.77
C THR A 52 34.45 12.51 14.69
N ALA A 53 35.14 11.78 15.54
CA ALA A 53 36.26 12.25 16.38
C ALA A 53 37.36 11.20 16.37
N GLY A 54 38.49 11.48 15.67
CA GLY A 54 39.51 10.45 15.45
C GLY A 54 38.95 9.25 14.69
N ASP A 55 39.09 8.06 15.28
CA ASP A 55 38.58 6.78 14.77
C ASP A 55 37.12 6.48 15.18
N ARG A 56 36.52 7.31 16.03
CA ARG A 56 35.14 7.16 16.49
C ARG A 56 34.16 7.87 15.57
N SER A 57 33.04 7.24 15.34
CA SER A 57 31.96 7.84 14.53
C SER A 57 30.58 7.55 15.11
N ALA A 58 29.66 8.49 14.97
CA ALA A 58 28.24 8.28 15.27
C ALA A 58 27.38 8.86 14.13
N VAL A 59 26.22 8.28 13.94
CA VAL A 59 25.21 8.79 13.03
C VAL A 59 24.07 9.33 13.89
N ALA A 60 23.70 10.59 13.64
CA ALA A 60 22.60 11.23 14.34
C ALA A 60 21.27 10.50 14.03
N ASP A 61 20.48 10.27 15.05
CA ASP A 61 19.17 9.63 14.94
C ASP A 61 18.14 10.56 14.24
N ASP A 62 16.88 10.12 14.16
CA ASP A 62 15.82 10.88 13.48
C ASP A 62 15.56 12.27 14.09
N ASP A 63 15.98 12.50 15.31
CA ASP A 63 15.91 13.78 16.01
C ASP A 63 17.19 14.61 15.91
N GLY A 64 18.15 14.13 15.15
CA GLY A 64 19.48 14.74 15.02
C GLY A 64 20.37 14.53 16.23
N MET A 65 19.98 13.67 17.17
CA MET A 65 20.77 13.36 18.36
C MET A 65 21.88 12.35 18.05
N PHE A 66 23.06 12.53 18.63
CA PHE A 66 24.16 11.58 18.56
C PHE A 66 24.85 11.47 19.93
N VAL A 67 25.46 10.32 20.15
CA VAL A 67 26.38 10.10 21.27
C VAL A 67 27.64 9.45 20.70
N LEU A 68 28.75 10.16 20.77
CA LEU A 68 30.11 9.62 20.52
C LEU A 68 30.70 9.12 21.85
N ARG A 69 31.08 7.87 21.88
CA ARG A 69 31.51 7.16 23.09
C ARG A 69 32.97 6.84 23.05
N ASP A 70 33.49 6.49 24.23
CA ASP A 70 34.86 6.01 24.41
C ASP A 70 35.92 6.99 23.87
N LEU A 71 35.70 8.28 24.10
CA LEU A 71 36.63 9.33 23.74
C LEU A 71 37.59 9.62 24.88
N PRO A 72 38.80 10.14 24.60
CA PRO A 72 39.67 10.70 25.65
C PRO A 72 38.92 11.81 26.39
N ALA A 73 38.99 11.85 27.73
CA ALA A 73 38.34 12.90 28.52
C ALA A 73 38.98 14.25 28.24
N GLY A 74 38.15 15.28 28.06
CA GLY A 74 38.60 16.65 27.81
C GLY A 74 38.24 17.17 26.44
N PRO A 75 38.96 18.17 25.90
CA PRO A 75 38.67 18.80 24.61
C PRO A 75 38.85 17.84 23.44
N VAL A 76 37.82 17.70 22.59
CA VAL A 76 37.84 16.86 21.38
C VAL A 76 37.35 17.68 20.20
N GLU A 77 37.87 17.38 19.03
CA GLU A 77 37.42 18.01 17.77
C GLU A 77 36.45 17.06 17.04
N LEU A 78 35.26 17.58 16.79
CA LEU A 78 34.21 16.84 16.10
C LEU A 78 34.13 17.28 14.64
N THR A 79 34.12 16.35 13.72
CA THR A 79 33.86 16.61 12.30
C THR A 79 32.45 16.17 11.92
N PHE A 80 31.69 17.04 11.31
CA PHE A 80 30.33 16.82 10.87
C PHE A 80 30.25 16.71 9.35
N ARG A 81 29.49 15.72 8.87
CA ARG A 81 29.18 15.54 7.43
C ARG A 81 27.66 15.36 7.25
N TYR A 82 27.12 16.09 6.30
CA TYR A 82 25.73 15.98 5.89
C TYR A 82 25.60 16.31 4.40
N VAL A 83 24.71 15.61 3.66
CA VAL A 83 24.50 15.84 2.22
C VAL A 83 24.10 17.29 1.96
N GLY A 84 24.82 17.96 1.06
CA GLY A 84 24.55 19.34 0.68
C GLY A 84 25.12 20.42 1.63
N TYR A 85 25.79 20.02 2.72
CA TYR A 85 26.47 20.94 3.64
C TYR A 85 27.99 20.85 3.49
N PRO A 86 28.74 21.97 3.74
CA PRO A 86 30.19 21.92 3.89
C PRO A 86 30.56 21.00 5.04
N ARG A 87 31.73 20.35 4.94
CA ARG A 87 32.29 19.63 6.08
C ARG A 87 32.61 20.69 7.17
N ALA A 88 32.04 20.50 8.36
CA ALA A 88 32.21 21.39 9.48
C ALA A 88 33.01 20.70 10.59
N THR A 89 33.89 21.47 11.25
CA THR A 89 34.63 21.03 12.42
C THR A 89 34.31 21.93 13.61
N ARG A 90 34.01 21.31 14.76
CA ARG A 90 33.62 22.01 16.00
C ARG A 90 34.31 21.37 17.18
N ALA A 91 34.73 22.20 18.13
CA ALA A 91 35.23 21.72 19.42
C ALA A 91 34.08 21.29 20.34
N ALA A 92 34.33 20.25 21.10
CA ALA A 92 33.47 19.77 22.17
C ALA A 92 34.30 19.32 23.37
N VAL A 93 33.65 19.01 24.49
CA VAL A 93 34.27 18.46 25.67
C VAL A 93 33.63 17.10 25.95
N SER A 94 34.46 16.05 26.01
CA SER A 94 34.04 14.72 26.41
C SER A 94 34.05 14.60 27.93
N SER A 95 33.03 13.99 28.52
CA SER A 95 32.86 13.81 29.97
C SER A 95 32.06 12.55 30.29
N ASP A 96 32.18 12.06 31.51
CA ASP A 96 31.45 10.88 32.00
C ASP A 96 29.92 11.10 32.08
N ALA A 97 29.48 12.37 32.13
CA ALA A 97 28.10 12.75 32.12
C ALA A 97 27.89 13.90 31.12
N PRO A 98 27.88 13.63 29.81
CA PRO A 98 27.84 14.66 28.79
C PRO A 98 26.48 15.36 28.78
N THR A 99 26.50 16.69 28.80
CA THR A 99 25.34 17.53 28.48
C THR A 99 25.12 17.55 26.98
N VAL A 100 23.85 17.53 26.55
CA VAL A 100 23.49 17.63 25.13
C VAL A 100 23.79 19.02 24.61
N VAL A 101 24.69 19.14 23.62
CA VAL A 101 25.05 20.39 22.96
C VAL A 101 24.43 20.46 21.57
N GLU A 102 23.83 21.61 21.23
CA GLU A 102 23.30 21.85 19.88
C GLU A 102 24.41 22.32 18.94
N PHE A 103 24.68 21.54 17.89
CA PHE A 103 25.67 21.85 16.85
C PHE A 103 24.97 22.35 15.59
N ARG A 104 25.20 23.60 15.23
CA ARG A 104 24.73 24.20 13.99
C ARG A 104 25.78 24.05 12.90
N LEU A 105 25.41 23.42 11.78
CA LEU A 105 26.31 23.31 10.64
C LEU A 105 26.42 24.66 9.92
N ASP A 106 27.44 24.82 9.05
CA ASP A 106 27.50 25.95 8.17
C ASP A 106 26.39 25.90 7.10
N PRO A 107 25.96 27.00 6.49
CA PRO A 107 24.90 26.99 5.49
C PRO A 107 25.20 26.03 4.32
N PRO A 108 24.17 25.44 3.71
CA PRO A 108 24.35 24.55 2.56
C PRO A 108 25.13 25.18 1.42
N ILE A 109 25.95 24.38 0.74
CA ILE A 109 26.86 24.86 -0.36
C ILE A 109 26.07 25.56 -1.48
N ALA A 110 24.81 25.23 -1.69
CA ALA A 110 23.95 25.77 -2.74
C ALA A 110 23.16 27.03 -2.35
N ASP A 111 23.38 27.57 -1.15
CA ASP A 111 22.66 28.76 -0.66
C ASP A 111 23.64 29.73 0.06
N PRO A 112 24.66 30.28 -0.65
CA PRO A 112 25.67 31.11 0.00
C PRO A 112 25.19 32.52 0.36
N ALA A 113 24.01 32.95 -0.11
CA ALA A 113 23.63 34.36 -0.06
C ALA A 113 22.36 34.69 0.74
N GLY A 114 21.92 33.90 1.71
CA GLY A 114 20.94 34.27 2.77
C GLY A 114 19.69 35.14 2.45
N ASN A 115 19.59 35.67 1.24
CA ASN A 115 18.58 36.63 0.83
C ASN A 115 17.49 36.10 -0.10
N ASP A 116 17.61 34.86 -0.61
CA ASP A 116 16.55 34.30 -1.42
C ASP A 116 15.41 33.78 -0.51
N ILE A 117 14.18 34.19 -0.80
CA ILE A 117 12.97 33.57 -0.28
C ILE A 117 12.94 32.18 -0.90
N VAL A 118 13.79 31.29 -0.39
CA VAL A 118 13.81 29.90 -0.78
C VAL A 118 12.68 29.22 0.00
N VAL A 119 11.95 28.36 -0.66
CA VAL A 119 11.07 27.38 0.01
C VAL A 119 11.99 26.39 0.73
N THR A 120 12.55 26.85 1.86
CA THR A 120 13.60 26.15 2.64
C THR A 120 13.15 24.77 3.13
N GLY A 121 11.83 24.57 3.28
CA GLY A 121 11.25 23.31 3.71
C GLY A 121 11.43 22.16 2.71
N GLN A 122 11.26 22.41 1.41
CA GLN A 122 11.31 21.34 0.39
C GLN A 122 12.72 20.84 0.15
N ARG A 123 13.68 21.75 -0.07
CA ARG A 123 15.10 21.37 -0.22
C ARG A 123 15.65 20.66 1.03
N ALA A 124 15.21 21.07 2.22
CA ALA A 124 15.60 20.40 3.45
C ALA A 124 15.03 18.97 3.55
N ALA A 125 13.83 18.74 3.03
CA ALA A 125 13.23 17.40 2.97
C ALA A 125 13.98 16.49 2.00
N ASP A 126 14.30 16.96 0.80
CA ASP A 126 15.10 16.22 -0.19
C ASP A 126 16.48 15.84 0.39
N ARG A 127 17.15 16.79 1.05
CA ARG A 127 18.43 16.52 1.72
C ARG A 127 18.32 15.45 2.79
N ARG A 128 17.27 15.51 3.62
CA ARG A 128 17.03 14.50 4.67
C ARG A 128 16.76 13.11 4.06
N ALA A 129 15.98 13.02 2.99
CA ALA A 129 15.73 11.78 2.28
C ALA A 129 17.03 11.17 1.71
N LEU A 130 17.84 12.01 1.02
CA LEU A 130 19.13 11.59 0.48
C LEU A 130 20.13 11.19 1.58
N GLN A 131 20.16 11.92 2.70
CA GLN A 131 21.03 11.59 3.82
C GLN A 131 20.61 10.29 4.49
N ALA A 132 19.31 10.07 4.72
CA ALA A 132 18.79 8.82 5.26
C ALA A 132 19.14 7.63 4.35
N LYS A 133 19.04 7.79 3.02
CA LYS A 133 19.49 6.77 2.06
C LYS A 133 21.00 6.54 2.17
N ARG A 134 21.80 7.61 2.24
CA ARG A 134 23.26 7.52 2.30
C ARG A 134 23.75 6.80 3.55
N THR A 135 23.17 7.10 4.71
CA THR A 135 23.61 6.52 5.99
C THR A 135 22.98 5.17 6.30
N SER A 136 21.97 4.76 5.55
CA SER A 136 21.37 3.44 5.70
C SER A 136 22.39 2.33 5.45
N ASN A 137 22.32 1.27 6.26
CA ASN A 137 23.11 0.06 6.10
C ASN A 137 22.48 -0.95 5.12
N PHE A 138 21.25 -0.71 4.67
CA PHE A 138 20.48 -1.55 3.76
C PHE A 138 19.93 -0.72 2.60
N ILE A 139 19.43 -1.39 1.57
CA ILE A 139 18.92 -0.72 0.36
C ILE A 139 17.51 -0.18 0.62
N GLN A 140 17.36 1.15 0.57
CA GLN A 140 16.09 1.85 0.81
C GLN A 140 15.95 3.12 -0.02
N ASP A 141 14.70 3.60 -0.14
CA ASP A 141 14.34 4.92 -0.62
C ASP A 141 13.38 5.57 0.38
N ARG A 142 13.51 6.90 0.61
CA ARG A 142 12.69 7.63 1.59
C ARG A 142 12.07 8.89 0.98
N LEU A 143 10.83 9.18 1.39
CA LEU A 143 10.15 10.46 1.20
C LEU A 143 9.86 11.06 2.58
N ASN A 144 10.02 12.37 2.72
CA ASN A 144 9.66 13.08 3.96
C ASN A 144 8.34 13.87 3.77
N ALA A 145 7.70 14.28 4.87
CA ALA A 145 6.39 14.94 4.88
C ALA A 145 6.29 16.15 3.93
N ASN A 146 7.37 16.93 3.77
CA ASN A 146 7.39 18.05 2.85
C ASN A 146 7.50 17.62 1.36
N ASP A 147 7.84 16.35 1.09
CA ASP A 147 7.85 15.78 -0.26
C ASP A 147 6.47 15.30 -0.66
N VAL A 148 5.71 14.84 0.33
CA VAL A 148 4.30 14.52 0.22
C VAL A 148 3.53 15.84 0.07
N GLY A 149 2.85 16.05 -1.05
CA GLY A 149 2.18 17.33 -1.37
C GLY A 149 3.00 18.28 -2.26
N LYS A 150 4.18 17.87 -2.76
CA LYS A 150 4.88 18.53 -3.89
C LYS A 150 4.15 18.37 -5.22
N LEU A 151 3.29 17.41 -5.32
CA LEU A 151 2.41 17.09 -6.45
C LEU A 151 1.01 16.80 -5.89
N PRO A 152 -0.01 16.69 -6.72
CA PRO A 152 -1.39 16.48 -6.26
C PRO A 152 -1.66 15.11 -5.62
N ASP A 153 -0.79 14.66 -4.71
CA ASP A 153 -0.92 13.38 -4.01
C ASP A 153 -1.99 13.44 -2.92
N GLN A 154 -2.97 12.57 -3.01
CA GLN A 154 -4.09 12.56 -2.09
C GLN A 154 -3.89 11.59 -0.93
N ASN A 155 -3.10 10.54 -1.16
CA ASN A 155 -2.82 9.49 -0.19
C ASN A 155 -1.37 9.02 -0.28
N VAL A 156 -0.98 8.13 0.62
CA VAL A 156 0.39 7.61 0.72
C VAL A 156 0.81 6.84 -0.53
N ALA A 157 -0.09 6.06 -1.14
CA ALA A 157 0.25 5.27 -2.34
C ALA A 157 0.64 6.19 -3.51
N GLU A 158 -0.09 7.29 -3.70
CA GLU A 158 0.23 8.28 -4.74
C GLU A 158 1.60 8.92 -4.53
N ALA A 159 1.96 9.24 -3.28
CA ALA A 159 3.23 9.85 -2.96
C ALA A 159 4.42 8.94 -3.31
N VAL A 160 4.34 7.64 -2.94
CA VAL A 160 5.46 6.71 -3.11
C VAL A 160 5.63 6.18 -4.54
N ARG A 161 4.64 6.34 -5.42
CA ARG A 161 4.70 5.82 -6.81
C ARG A 161 5.87 6.40 -7.63
N ARG A 162 6.46 7.48 -7.17
CA ARG A 162 7.60 8.14 -7.83
C ARG A 162 8.97 7.68 -7.34
N LEU A 163 9.01 6.79 -6.36
CA LEU A 163 10.26 6.16 -5.93
C LEU A 163 10.71 5.09 -6.93
N PRO A 164 12.02 4.85 -7.06
CA PRO A 164 12.54 3.79 -7.94
C PRO A 164 11.96 2.42 -7.60
N GLY A 165 11.55 1.63 -8.60
CA GLY A 165 11.00 0.30 -8.42
C GLY A 165 9.59 0.24 -7.85
N ILE A 166 8.90 1.38 -7.73
CA ILE A 166 7.56 1.43 -7.15
C ILE A 166 6.52 1.75 -8.22
N SER A 167 5.46 0.96 -8.22
CA SER A 167 4.21 1.26 -8.92
C SER A 167 3.02 1.10 -7.97
N VAL A 168 1.83 1.44 -8.43
CA VAL A 168 0.60 1.32 -7.63
C VAL A 168 -0.49 0.60 -8.41
N ALA A 169 -1.27 -0.21 -7.72
CA ALA A 169 -2.54 -0.69 -8.21
C ALA A 169 -3.60 0.37 -7.91
N ASN A 170 -4.31 0.80 -8.96
CA ASN A 170 -5.31 1.85 -8.87
C ASN A 170 -6.71 1.27 -8.67
N ASP A 171 -7.56 2.03 -7.99
CA ASP A 171 -9.00 1.82 -7.89
C ASP A 171 -9.73 3.13 -8.16
N GLN A 172 -10.56 3.16 -9.20
CA GLN A 172 -11.33 4.34 -9.63
C GLN A 172 -10.47 5.62 -9.70
N GLY A 173 -9.30 5.52 -10.35
CA GLY A 173 -8.39 6.64 -10.59
C GLY A 173 -7.51 7.05 -9.42
N GLU A 174 -7.55 6.36 -8.28
CA GLU A 174 -6.68 6.59 -7.12
C GLU A 174 -5.76 5.40 -6.88
N GLY A 175 -4.50 5.65 -6.47
CA GLY A 175 -3.58 4.61 -6.04
C GLY A 175 -4.01 4.01 -4.70
N ARG A 176 -4.16 2.68 -4.64
CA ARG A 176 -4.63 1.93 -3.47
C ARG A 176 -3.55 1.09 -2.81
N TYR A 177 -2.86 0.27 -3.59
CA TYR A 177 -1.82 -0.64 -3.09
C TYR A 177 -0.49 -0.35 -3.72
N VAL A 178 0.57 -0.42 -2.91
CA VAL A 178 1.95 -0.26 -3.39
C VAL A 178 2.48 -1.59 -3.91
N ILE A 179 3.07 -1.55 -5.10
CA ILE A 179 3.72 -2.66 -5.77
C ILE A 179 5.22 -2.37 -5.79
N ILE A 180 6.01 -3.17 -5.07
CA ILE A 180 7.47 -3.02 -4.98
C ILE A 180 8.12 -3.97 -6.00
N ARG A 181 8.87 -3.42 -6.97
CA ARG A 181 9.58 -4.20 -7.99
C ARG A 181 8.71 -5.20 -8.76
N GLY A 182 7.42 -4.88 -8.93
CA GLY A 182 6.46 -5.74 -9.62
C GLY A 182 5.99 -6.97 -8.83
N ALA A 183 6.30 -7.08 -7.54
CA ALA A 183 5.79 -8.15 -6.69
C ALA A 183 4.38 -7.84 -6.18
N ASN A 184 3.57 -8.89 -6.02
CA ASN A 184 2.19 -8.76 -5.51
C ASN A 184 2.15 -8.00 -4.17
N PRO A 185 1.27 -7.02 -3.97
CA PRO A 185 1.14 -6.26 -2.72
C PRO A 185 0.93 -7.10 -1.45
N ASN A 186 0.33 -8.29 -1.56
CA ASN A 186 0.21 -9.22 -0.44
C ASN A 186 1.56 -9.75 0.09
N LEU A 187 2.63 -9.58 -0.69
CA LEU A 187 4.00 -9.99 -0.34
C LEU A 187 4.82 -8.82 0.23
N ALA A 188 4.24 -7.63 0.36
CA ALA A 188 4.84 -6.48 1.01
C ALA A 188 4.38 -6.37 2.47
N ASN A 189 5.28 -5.99 3.37
CA ASN A 189 4.92 -5.59 4.73
C ASN A 189 4.78 -4.07 4.80
N VAL A 190 3.65 -3.58 5.30
CA VAL A 190 3.46 -2.16 5.60
C VAL A 190 3.48 -1.99 7.10
N THR A 191 4.26 -1.03 7.58
CA THR A 191 4.37 -0.73 9.01
C THR A 191 4.01 0.74 9.28
N ILE A 192 3.49 1.00 10.47
CA ILE A 192 3.27 2.34 11.01
C ILE A 192 4.11 2.46 12.27
N ASN A 193 5.03 3.43 12.28
CA ASN A 193 6.01 3.62 13.35
C ASN A 193 6.77 2.31 13.70
N GLY A 194 7.19 1.56 12.66
CA GLY A 194 7.96 0.33 12.78
C GLY A 194 7.17 -0.93 13.21
N GLN A 195 5.85 -0.86 13.34
CA GLN A 195 4.99 -2.00 13.67
C GLN A 195 4.03 -2.31 12.53
N THR A 196 3.80 -3.60 12.25
CA THR A 196 2.92 -4.05 11.16
C THR A 196 1.55 -3.39 11.24
N ALA A 197 1.10 -2.81 10.14
CA ALA A 197 -0.20 -2.19 10.01
C ALA A 197 -1.30 -3.25 9.75
N PRO A 198 -2.51 -3.07 10.27
CA PRO A 198 -3.62 -3.98 10.01
C PRO A 198 -4.19 -3.77 8.61
N ALA A 199 -4.72 -4.83 8.01
CA ALA A 199 -5.30 -4.85 6.66
C ALA A 199 -6.83 -4.96 6.71
N PRO A 200 -7.59 -3.96 6.23
CA PRO A 200 -9.06 -4.01 6.28
C PRO A 200 -9.66 -4.99 5.27
N GLU A 201 -8.96 -5.29 4.18
CA GLU A 201 -9.50 -6.12 3.10
C GLU A 201 -9.74 -7.57 3.53
N PRO A 202 -10.94 -8.13 3.27
CA PRO A 202 -11.24 -9.51 3.66
C PRO A 202 -10.45 -10.55 2.84
N GLU A 203 -10.09 -10.23 1.59
CA GLU A 203 -9.48 -11.19 0.68
C GLU A 203 -8.00 -11.45 0.95
N GLY A 204 -7.25 -10.44 1.48
CA GLY A 204 -5.80 -10.50 1.54
C GLY A 204 -5.16 -9.95 2.81
N ARG A 205 -3.84 -9.78 2.73
CA ARG A 205 -2.98 -9.19 3.77
C ARG A 205 -2.49 -7.79 3.38
N GLN A 206 -2.85 -7.32 2.17
CA GLN A 206 -2.42 -6.01 1.68
C GLN A 206 -3.08 -4.88 2.48
N VAL A 207 -2.27 -3.90 2.86
CA VAL A 207 -2.73 -2.71 3.55
C VAL A 207 -3.18 -1.66 2.53
N LYS A 208 -4.38 -1.11 2.71
CA LYS A 208 -4.90 0.00 1.92
C LYS A 208 -4.21 1.30 2.31
N LEU A 209 -3.44 1.86 1.39
CA LEU A 209 -2.76 3.15 1.62
C LEU A 209 -3.58 4.35 1.13
N ASP A 210 -4.67 4.11 0.40
CA ASP A 210 -5.65 5.14 0.04
C ASP A 210 -6.52 5.59 1.22
N ASP A 211 -6.59 4.79 2.29
CA ASP A 211 -7.29 5.16 3.52
C ASP A 211 -6.47 6.13 4.40
N ILE A 212 -5.13 6.23 4.18
CA ILE A 212 -4.24 7.06 5.00
C ILE A 212 -3.95 8.39 4.28
N PRO A 213 -4.49 9.52 4.77
CA PRO A 213 -4.19 10.83 4.22
C PRO A 213 -2.70 11.16 4.30
N SER A 214 -2.16 11.64 3.21
CA SER A 214 -0.73 11.97 3.10
C SER A 214 -0.28 13.08 4.07
N SER A 215 -1.19 13.95 4.51
CA SER A 215 -0.92 15.03 5.46
C SER A 215 -0.68 14.58 6.91
N LEU A 216 -1.03 13.33 7.26
CA LEU A 216 -0.86 12.79 8.61
C LEU A 216 0.50 12.14 8.87
N ILE A 217 1.33 12.01 7.83
CA ILE A 217 2.59 11.28 7.91
C ILE A 217 3.82 12.20 7.97
N GLY A 218 4.86 11.75 8.64
CA GLY A 218 6.16 12.42 8.73
C GLY A 218 7.14 11.96 7.65
N SER A 219 7.17 10.67 7.37
CA SER A 219 7.98 10.08 6.31
C SER A 219 7.42 8.74 5.84
N VAL A 220 7.83 8.33 4.63
CA VAL A 220 7.63 6.98 4.13
C VAL A 220 8.96 6.45 3.63
N THR A 221 9.36 5.28 4.13
CA THR A 221 10.58 4.59 3.73
C THR A 221 10.23 3.27 3.07
N VAL A 222 10.70 3.05 1.85
CA VAL A 222 10.59 1.77 1.15
C VAL A 222 11.91 1.01 1.27
N ILE A 223 11.89 -0.10 1.99
CA ILE A 223 13.03 -0.96 2.29
C ILE A 223 12.99 -2.14 1.35
N LYS A 224 14.09 -2.34 0.62
CA LYS A 224 14.19 -3.34 -0.46
C LYS A 224 15.04 -4.54 -0.09
N SER A 225 15.95 -4.40 0.90
CA SER A 225 16.69 -5.52 1.49
C SER A 225 16.43 -5.60 3.00
N LEU A 226 16.01 -6.76 3.48
CA LEU A 226 15.64 -6.97 4.87
C LEU A 226 16.87 -7.11 5.78
N THR A 227 16.65 -6.85 7.07
CA THR A 227 17.58 -7.15 8.17
C THR A 227 16.86 -8.01 9.21
N PRO A 228 17.57 -8.84 10.00
CA PRO A 228 16.94 -9.79 10.92
C PRO A 228 16.02 -9.17 11.99
N ASP A 229 16.20 -7.90 12.31
CA ASP A 229 15.34 -7.17 13.26
C ASP A 229 13.97 -6.75 12.66
N ARG A 230 13.74 -7.02 11.38
CA ARG A 230 12.48 -6.77 10.67
C ARG A 230 11.68 -8.05 10.48
N ASP A 231 10.36 -7.91 10.27
CA ASP A 231 9.50 -9.07 10.01
C ASP A 231 9.88 -9.75 8.70
N ALA A 232 10.01 -11.06 8.71
CA ALA A 232 10.37 -11.83 7.52
C ALA A 232 9.24 -11.90 6.48
N ASN A 233 7.99 -11.56 6.84
CA ASN A 233 6.82 -11.54 5.94
C ASN A 233 6.84 -10.30 5.02
N ALA A 234 7.89 -10.16 4.21
CA ALA A 234 8.14 -9.00 3.35
C ALA A 234 8.95 -9.36 2.09
N ILE A 235 8.52 -10.39 1.34
CA ILE A 235 9.19 -10.83 0.09
C ILE A 235 9.38 -9.67 -0.89
N ALA A 236 8.33 -8.85 -1.08
CA ALA A 236 8.42 -7.69 -1.95
C ALA A 236 9.35 -6.61 -1.39
N GLY A 237 9.34 -6.43 -0.08
CA GLY A 237 9.99 -5.39 0.70
C GLY A 237 9.05 -4.84 1.76
N GLN A 238 9.49 -3.80 2.47
CA GLN A 238 8.71 -3.18 3.54
C GLN A 238 8.46 -1.70 3.24
N VAL A 239 7.27 -1.20 3.57
CA VAL A 239 6.91 0.21 3.52
C VAL A 239 6.72 0.70 4.95
N ASP A 240 7.66 1.47 5.46
CA ASP A 240 7.59 2.09 6.79
C ASP A 240 6.96 3.48 6.69
N ILE A 241 5.87 3.70 7.40
CA ILE A 241 5.17 4.98 7.53
C ILE A 241 5.42 5.51 8.92
N ASP A 242 6.13 6.63 9.03
CA ASP A 242 6.41 7.27 10.30
C ASP A 242 5.56 8.53 10.48
N THR A 243 5.04 8.74 11.68
CA THR A 243 4.31 9.95 12.05
C THR A 243 5.28 11.01 12.60
N LEU A 244 4.95 12.30 12.43
CA LEU A 244 5.78 13.41 12.88
C LEU A 244 5.96 13.42 14.40
N THR A 245 7.13 13.84 14.86
CA THR A 245 7.44 14.09 16.29
C THR A 245 7.76 15.57 16.55
N ALA A 246 7.58 16.02 17.78
CA ALA A 246 7.96 17.39 18.17
C ALA A 246 9.49 17.58 18.17
N PHE A 247 10.24 16.47 18.23
CA PHE A 247 11.70 16.50 18.23
C PHE A 247 12.31 16.63 16.84
N ASP A 248 11.53 16.47 15.77
CA ASP A 248 11.96 16.78 14.40
C ASP A 248 12.29 18.27 14.24
N ARG A 249 11.79 19.14 15.13
CA ARG A 249 11.99 20.59 15.10
C ARG A 249 12.44 21.14 16.46
N THR A 250 13.18 22.25 16.43
CA THR A 250 13.66 22.91 17.66
C THR A 250 12.65 23.90 18.21
N LYS A 251 11.76 24.45 17.36
CA LYS A 251 10.74 25.44 17.71
C LYS A 251 9.34 24.86 17.61
N ALA A 252 8.41 25.48 18.31
CA ALA A 252 7.00 25.22 18.07
C ALA A 252 6.64 25.55 16.62
N PHE A 253 5.72 24.81 16.06
CA PHE A 253 5.27 24.98 14.69
C PHE A 253 3.77 24.72 14.55
N ALA A 254 3.19 25.37 13.55
CA ALA A 254 1.83 25.09 13.10
C ALA A 254 1.77 25.18 11.58
N ASN A 255 1.23 24.17 10.94
CA ASN A 255 0.98 24.16 9.50
C ASN A 255 -0.50 23.95 9.26
N ALA A 256 -1.07 24.63 8.28
CA ALA A 256 -2.42 24.40 7.81
C ALA A 256 -2.45 24.44 6.27
N ARG A 257 -3.30 23.63 5.66
CA ARG A 257 -3.52 23.62 4.22
C ARG A 257 -5.03 23.56 3.95
N LEU A 258 -5.48 24.40 3.01
CA LEU A 258 -6.85 24.40 2.51
C LEU A 258 -6.81 24.31 0.99
N VAL A 259 -7.60 23.41 0.43
CA VAL A 259 -7.66 23.13 -1.00
C VAL A 259 -9.11 23.06 -1.45
N ASN A 260 -9.37 23.66 -2.61
CA ASN A 260 -10.61 23.48 -3.37
C ASN A 260 -10.26 23.08 -4.80
N GLY A 261 -11.17 22.49 -5.53
CA GLY A 261 -10.87 22.01 -6.87
C GLY A 261 -12.06 21.90 -7.79
N TYR A 262 -11.78 21.39 -8.98
CA TYR A 262 -12.71 21.17 -10.07
C TYR A 262 -12.29 19.92 -10.84
N ASN A 263 -13.24 19.08 -11.21
CA ASN A 263 -13.02 17.94 -12.09
C ASN A 263 -13.78 18.14 -13.41
N ASN A 264 -13.11 17.90 -14.52
CA ASN A 264 -13.63 18.14 -15.87
C ASN A 264 -14.81 17.24 -16.26
N LEU A 265 -15.01 16.10 -15.57
CA LEU A 265 -16.09 15.18 -15.90
C LEU A 265 -17.39 15.58 -15.20
N ASN A 266 -17.35 15.87 -13.88
CA ASN A 266 -18.56 16.07 -13.09
C ASN A 266 -18.82 17.51 -12.65
N SER A 267 -17.89 18.42 -12.91
CA SER A 267 -17.97 19.83 -12.50
C SER A 267 -18.22 20.04 -10.99
N ARG A 268 -17.98 19.03 -10.15
CA ARG A 268 -18.16 19.10 -8.70
C ARG A 268 -16.84 19.47 -8.02
N SER A 269 -16.93 20.22 -6.94
CA SER A 269 -15.77 20.72 -6.22
C SER A 269 -15.30 19.74 -5.13
N PRO A 270 -14.11 19.09 -5.27
CA PRO A 270 -13.42 18.49 -4.16
C PRO A 270 -12.89 19.56 -3.22
N TYR A 271 -12.87 19.28 -1.90
CA TYR A 271 -12.24 20.15 -0.92
C TYR A 271 -11.51 19.35 0.14
N GLU A 272 -10.43 19.94 0.65
CA GLU A 272 -9.55 19.32 1.64
C GLU A 272 -9.03 20.39 2.60
N GLY A 273 -8.91 20.02 3.89
CA GLY A 273 -8.27 20.83 4.90
C GLY A 273 -7.47 19.96 5.85
N ASP A 274 -6.25 20.39 6.16
CA ASP A 274 -5.42 19.74 7.16
C ASP A 274 -4.73 20.77 8.06
N ILE A 275 -4.46 20.35 9.30
CA ILE A 275 -3.73 21.13 10.29
C ILE A 275 -2.79 20.21 11.07
N THR A 276 -1.56 20.67 11.27
CA THR A 276 -0.58 19.99 12.12
C THR A 276 0.11 21.03 12.99
N ALA A 277 0.13 20.82 14.30
CA ALA A 277 0.83 21.66 15.26
C ALA A 277 1.66 20.82 16.21
N GLY A 278 2.81 21.35 16.63
CA GLY A 278 3.69 20.66 17.57
C GLY A 278 4.58 21.62 18.34
N SER A 279 4.93 21.20 19.55
CA SER A 279 5.80 21.97 20.44
C SER A 279 6.53 21.07 21.42
N ARG A 280 7.71 21.53 21.84
CA ARG A 280 8.44 20.99 22.98
C ARG A 280 8.23 21.90 24.19
N PHE A 281 8.05 21.31 25.38
CA PHE A 281 7.76 22.01 26.61
C PHE A 281 8.47 21.35 27.83
N GLY A 282 8.29 21.93 29.01
CA GLY A 282 9.04 21.60 30.23
C GLY A 282 10.32 22.43 30.37
N ALA A 283 10.98 22.34 31.53
CA ALA A 283 12.14 23.18 31.88
C ALA A 283 13.25 23.09 30.82
N ASP A 284 13.62 21.89 30.39
CA ASP A 284 14.66 21.64 29.38
C ASP A 284 14.10 21.19 28.04
N LYS A 285 12.80 21.49 27.75
CA LYS A 285 12.10 21.06 26.54
C LYS A 285 12.15 19.54 26.31
N THR A 286 12.09 18.81 27.41
CA THR A 286 12.18 17.34 27.43
C THR A 286 10.89 16.66 27.02
N PHE A 287 9.77 17.35 27.03
CA PHE A 287 8.47 16.87 26.57
C PHE A 287 8.17 17.40 25.16
N GLY A 288 7.54 16.59 24.35
CA GLY A 288 7.10 16.97 23.01
C GLY A 288 5.68 16.49 22.75
N ILE A 289 4.90 17.27 22.00
CA ILE A 289 3.58 16.89 21.51
C ILE A 289 3.43 17.34 20.05
N VAL A 290 2.83 16.46 19.24
CA VAL A 290 2.34 16.78 17.90
C VAL A 290 0.90 16.33 17.78
N LEU A 291 0.07 17.21 17.23
CA LEU A 291 -1.32 16.91 16.89
C LEU A 291 -1.53 17.25 15.42
N SER A 292 -2.13 16.33 14.67
CA SER A 292 -2.53 16.53 13.28
C SER A 292 -3.98 16.11 13.08
N ALA A 293 -4.70 16.81 12.22
CA ALA A 293 -6.02 16.45 11.77
C ALA A 293 -6.18 16.75 10.27
N ASN A 294 -6.98 15.93 9.60
CA ASN A 294 -7.30 16.05 8.19
C ASN A 294 -8.79 15.80 7.95
N TYR A 295 -9.34 16.48 6.97
CA TYR A 295 -10.65 16.20 6.40
C TYR A 295 -10.60 16.46 4.89
N SER A 296 -11.09 15.51 4.09
CA SER A 296 -11.23 15.70 2.66
C SER A 296 -12.55 15.10 2.15
N ARG A 297 -13.16 15.75 1.17
CA ARG A 297 -14.32 15.26 0.44
C ARG A 297 -14.08 15.40 -1.05
N ARG A 298 -14.15 14.29 -1.76
CA ARG A 298 -13.90 14.21 -3.20
C ARG A 298 -15.06 13.55 -3.92
N PRO A 299 -15.90 14.31 -4.64
CA PRO A 299 -16.80 13.74 -5.62
C PRO A 299 -16.02 13.28 -6.85
N ILE A 300 -16.28 12.07 -7.29
CA ILE A 300 -15.67 11.44 -8.46
C ILE A 300 -16.81 10.99 -9.38
N GLU A 301 -16.61 11.13 -10.66
CA GLU A 301 -17.40 10.50 -11.70
C GLU A 301 -16.45 9.72 -12.61
N SER A 302 -16.87 8.56 -13.08
CA SER A 302 -16.15 7.85 -14.11
C SER A 302 -17.09 7.28 -15.15
N GLU A 303 -16.73 7.48 -16.41
CA GLU A 303 -17.35 6.84 -17.55
C GLU A 303 -16.62 5.53 -17.83
N ASN A 304 -17.38 4.43 -17.86
CA ASN A 304 -16.78 3.11 -17.98
C ASN A 304 -17.44 2.34 -19.13
N PHE A 305 -16.65 2.03 -20.14
CA PHE A 305 -16.97 1.05 -21.16
C PHE A 305 -16.45 -0.30 -20.70
N GLN A 306 -17.34 -1.29 -20.59
CA GLN A 306 -16.96 -2.65 -20.32
C GLN A 306 -17.36 -3.52 -21.52
N GLY A 307 -16.33 -4.01 -22.23
CA GLY A 307 -16.49 -5.02 -23.25
C GLY A 307 -16.70 -6.40 -22.62
N SER A 308 -16.07 -7.41 -23.17
CA SER A 308 -16.19 -8.79 -22.71
C SER A 308 -14.93 -9.26 -22.00
N SER A 309 -15.08 -10.05 -20.96
CA SER A 309 -14.00 -10.88 -20.41
C SER A 309 -13.94 -12.30 -21.02
N ASN A 310 -14.75 -12.56 -22.06
CA ASN A 310 -14.84 -13.85 -22.74
C ASN A 310 -14.94 -13.63 -24.26
N TRP A 311 -13.87 -13.10 -24.82
CA TRP A 311 -13.72 -12.95 -26.27
C TRP A 311 -13.49 -14.32 -26.91
N LYS A 312 -14.09 -14.57 -28.08
CA LYS A 312 -13.87 -15.77 -28.89
C LYS A 312 -13.58 -15.40 -30.34
N THR A 313 -12.63 -16.07 -30.94
CA THR A 313 -12.38 -15.97 -32.38
C THR A 313 -13.35 -16.90 -33.13
N VAL A 314 -14.25 -16.33 -33.92
CA VAL A 314 -15.23 -17.04 -34.74
C VAL A 314 -14.94 -16.75 -36.21
N ASN A 315 -14.58 -17.79 -36.99
CA ASN A 315 -14.17 -17.64 -38.40
C ASN A 315 -13.07 -16.60 -38.62
N GLY A 316 -12.07 -16.56 -37.70
CA GLY A 316 -10.95 -15.62 -37.79
C GLY A 316 -11.29 -14.19 -37.29
N VAL A 317 -12.46 -13.98 -36.73
CA VAL A 317 -12.93 -12.68 -36.22
C VAL A 317 -13.19 -12.76 -34.73
N ASP A 318 -12.62 -11.83 -33.97
CA ASP A 318 -12.87 -11.75 -32.51
C ASP A 318 -14.24 -11.17 -32.22
N VAL A 319 -15.05 -11.90 -31.48
CA VAL A 319 -16.43 -11.53 -31.09
C VAL A 319 -16.53 -11.52 -29.57
N PRO A 320 -16.93 -10.39 -28.95
CA PRO A 320 -17.21 -10.33 -27.52
C PRO A 320 -18.54 -11.06 -27.22
N ASP A 321 -18.74 -11.54 -26.00
CA ASP A 321 -20.03 -12.07 -25.56
C ASP A 321 -20.93 -11.03 -24.89
N ASP A 322 -20.42 -9.83 -24.68
CA ASP A 322 -21.06 -8.83 -23.85
C ASP A 322 -20.68 -7.40 -24.27
N PHE A 323 -21.61 -6.48 -24.07
CA PHE A 323 -21.42 -5.05 -24.19
C PHE A 323 -22.02 -4.39 -22.97
N ARG A 324 -21.27 -3.55 -22.26
CA ARG A 324 -21.75 -2.79 -21.10
C ARG A 324 -21.22 -1.37 -21.14
N VAL A 325 -22.09 -0.46 -20.77
CA VAL A 325 -21.72 0.91 -20.44
C VAL A 325 -22.15 1.22 -19.02
N ARG A 326 -21.29 1.89 -18.26
CA ARG A 326 -21.49 2.23 -16.87
C ARG A 326 -21.19 3.70 -16.62
N ASP A 327 -21.99 4.28 -15.78
CA ASP A 327 -21.79 5.61 -15.24
C ASP A 327 -21.67 5.49 -13.73
N TYR A 328 -20.48 5.79 -13.22
CA TYR A 328 -20.19 5.80 -11.80
C TYR A 328 -20.25 7.21 -11.25
N ASN A 329 -20.96 7.38 -10.17
CA ASN A 329 -21.03 8.61 -9.42
C ASN A 329 -20.78 8.31 -7.96
N LEU A 330 -19.65 8.79 -7.44
CA LEU A 330 -19.28 8.47 -6.07
C LEU A 330 -18.72 9.69 -5.33
N THR A 331 -18.75 9.60 -4.01
CA THR A 331 -18.15 10.61 -3.12
C THR A 331 -17.31 9.90 -2.08
N ARG A 332 -16.00 10.16 -2.12
CA ARG A 332 -15.04 9.69 -1.12
C ARG A 332 -14.83 10.77 -0.07
N THR A 333 -14.99 10.39 1.19
CA THR A 333 -14.72 11.26 2.33
C THR A 333 -13.65 10.60 3.19
N ARG A 334 -12.58 11.34 3.50
CA ARG A 334 -11.52 10.89 4.41
C ARG A 334 -11.40 11.86 5.57
N TYR A 335 -11.17 11.33 6.74
CA TYR A 335 -10.77 12.12 7.89
C TYR A 335 -9.85 11.31 8.78
N GLY A 336 -8.93 11.99 9.42
CA GLY A 336 -7.98 11.33 10.29
C GLY A 336 -7.35 12.26 11.28
N ALA A 337 -6.70 11.66 12.26
CA ALA A 337 -5.98 12.38 13.31
C ALA A 337 -4.74 11.60 13.74
N VAL A 338 -3.70 12.33 14.11
CA VAL A 338 -2.47 11.82 14.73
C VAL A 338 -2.27 12.58 16.03
N GLY A 339 -1.94 11.84 17.11
CA GLY A 339 -1.51 12.41 18.39
C GLY A 339 -0.25 11.69 18.84
N ASN A 340 0.87 12.41 18.90
CA ASN A 340 2.15 11.88 19.33
C ASN A 340 2.64 12.65 20.54
N PHE A 341 3.09 11.92 21.53
CA PHE A 341 3.69 12.45 22.76
C PHE A 341 5.04 11.79 22.99
N ASP A 342 6.04 12.60 23.33
CA ASP A 342 7.40 12.18 23.63
C ASP A 342 7.86 12.75 24.95
N TRP A 343 8.61 11.95 25.72
CA TRP A 343 9.36 12.36 26.89
C TRP A 343 10.82 11.91 26.75
N ARG A 344 11.74 12.86 26.71
CA ARG A 344 13.18 12.64 26.58
C ARG A 344 13.92 13.35 27.70
N PRO A 345 14.04 12.73 28.87
CA PRO A 345 14.72 13.32 30.02
C PRO A 345 16.20 13.54 29.79
N ASN A 346 16.84 12.77 28.93
CA ASN A 346 18.26 12.85 28.57
C ASN A 346 18.50 12.30 27.15
N ALA A 347 19.76 12.31 26.71
CA ALA A 347 20.17 11.88 25.36
C ALA A 347 19.96 10.38 25.08
N THR A 348 19.88 9.55 26.10
CA THR A 348 19.85 8.08 25.97
C THR A 348 18.51 7.47 26.37
N THR A 349 17.59 8.29 26.91
CA THR A 349 16.28 7.81 27.39
C THR A 349 15.16 8.53 26.65
N SER A 350 14.24 7.76 26.09
CA SER A 350 13.00 8.28 25.50
C SER A 350 11.82 7.36 25.84
N VAL A 351 10.66 7.97 26.07
CA VAL A 351 9.36 7.30 26.17
C VAL A 351 8.42 7.98 25.20
N TYR A 352 7.62 7.21 24.47
CA TYR A 352 6.72 7.76 23.46
C TYR A 352 5.36 7.08 23.45
N LEU A 353 4.33 7.85 23.12
CA LEU A 353 3.01 7.39 22.71
C LEU A 353 2.78 7.88 21.27
N ARG A 354 2.49 6.97 20.36
CA ARG A 354 2.17 7.23 18.96
C ARG A 354 0.74 6.78 18.69
N THR A 355 -0.08 7.66 18.14
CA THR A 355 -1.45 7.29 17.76
C THR A 355 -1.78 7.79 16.38
N LEU A 356 -2.47 6.95 15.61
CA LEU A 356 -3.01 7.30 14.29
C LEU A 356 -4.43 6.73 14.20
N TYR A 357 -5.35 7.57 13.75
CA TYR A 357 -6.69 7.16 13.33
C TYR A 357 -6.95 7.69 11.93
N SER A 358 -7.47 6.84 11.07
CA SER A 358 -7.90 7.20 9.71
C SER A 358 -9.23 6.54 9.40
N ALA A 359 -10.11 7.25 8.71
CA ALA A 359 -11.38 6.74 8.23
C ALA A 359 -11.61 7.16 6.78
N PHE A 360 -12.17 6.24 6.03
CA PHE A 360 -12.53 6.37 4.63
C PHE A 360 -14.00 5.98 4.46
N LYS A 361 -14.77 6.81 3.76
CA LYS A 361 -16.15 6.54 3.42
C LYS A 361 -16.34 6.73 1.92
N ASP A 362 -16.94 5.76 1.28
CA ASP A 362 -17.30 5.81 -0.13
C ASP A 362 -18.81 5.61 -0.29
N HIS A 363 -19.46 6.60 -0.90
CA HIS A 363 -20.86 6.51 -1.30
C HIS A 363 -20.90 6.48 -2.81
N GLU A 364 -21.34 5.35 -3.39
CA GLU A 364 -21.29 5.07 -4.83
C GLU A 364 -22.69 4.77 -5.37
N THR A 365 -22.98 5.38 -6.50
CA THR A 365 -24.07 4.98 -7.40
C THR A 365 -23.47 4.54 -8.73
N ARG A 366 -23.91 3.40 -9.28
CA ARG A 366 -23.46 2.89 -10.57
C ARG A 366 -24.67 2.50 -11.41
N ASP A 367 -24.94 3.28 -12.44
CA ASP A 367 -25.87 2.91 -13.48
C ASP A 367 -25.17 2.08 -14.56
N GLN A 368 -25.86 1.07 -15.10
CA GLN A 368 -25.30 0.21 -16.13
C GLN A 368 -26.37 -0.23 -17.12
N PHE A 369 -26.01 -0.16 -18.40
CA PHE A 369 -26.74 -0.85 -19.47
C PHE A 369 -25.89 -1.97 -20.05
N ARG A 370 -26.47 -3.16 -20.22
CA ARG A 370 -25.82 -4.37 -20.75
C ARG A 370 -26.63 -4.94 -21.92
N ILE A 371 -25.93 -5.36 -22.99
CA ILE A 371 -26.48 -6.16 -24.09
C ILE A 371 -25.62 -7.44 -24.20
N GLU A 372 -26.26 -8.60 -24.20
CA GLU A 372 -25.58 -9.87 -24.47
C GLU A 372 -25.32 -9.99 -25.98
N ILE A 373 -24.16 -10.52 -26.40
CA ILE A 373 -23.77 -10.66 -27.80
C ILE A 373 -23.60 -12.14 -28.13
N PRO A 374 -24.39 -12.70 -29.08
CA PRO A 374 -24.18 -14.08 -29.52
C PRO A 374 -22.86 -14.21 -30.28
N GLN A 375 -22.00 -15.11 -29.85
CA GLN A 375 -20.72 -15.39 -30.52
C GLN A 375 -20.93 -16.39 -31.67
N THR A 376 -21.57 -15.93 -32.74
CA THR A 376 -21.96 -16.74 -33.91
C THR A 376 -21.27 -16.28 -35.18
N ALA A 377 -21.27 -17.13 -36.22
CA ALA A 377 -20.74 -16.80 -37.55
C ALA A 377 -21.45 -15.61 -38.19
N THR A 378 -22.76 -15.44 -37.95
CA THR A 378 -23.54 -14.31 -38.42
C THR A 378 -23.05 -12.99 -37.85
N VAL A 379 -22.82 -12.93 -36.53
CA VAL A 379 -22.28 -11.73 -35.85
C VAL A 379 -20.83 -11.45 -36.26
N ALA A 380 -20.03 -12.50 -36.40
CA ALA A 380 -18.66 -12.39 -36.90
C ALA A 380 -18.61 -11.77 -38.32
N ALA A 381 -19.55 -12.13 -39.19
CA ALA A 381 -19.67 -11.60 -40.53
C ALA A 381 -20.35 -10.20 -40.61
N GLY A 382 -20.66 -9.57 -39.48
CA GLY A 382 -21.31 -8.25 -39.43
C GLY A 382 -22.85 -8.28 -39.62
N GLY A 383 -23.46 -9.47 -39.57
CA GLY A 383 -24.92 -9.63 -39.65
C GLY A 383 -25.65 -9.17 -38.39
N THR A 384 -26.96 -8.96 -38.53
CA THR A 384 -27.81 -8.54 -37.41
C THR A 384 -28.15 -9.71 -36.48
N PHE A 385 -28.42 -9.38 -35.22
CA PHE A 385 -28.85 -10.33 -34.21
C PHE A 385 -29.96 -9.78 -33.32
N SER A 386 -30.55 -10.68 -32.54
CA SER A 386 -31.50 -10.32 -31.49
C SER A 386 -30.95 -10.76 -30.15
N SER A 387 -31.21 -9.99 -29.10
CA SER A 387 -30.62 -10.25 -27.78
C SER A 387 -31.44 -9.69 -26.62
N ARG A 388 -30.90 -9.92 -25.44
CA ARG A 388 -31.38 -9.39 -24.16
C ARG A 388 -30.66 -8.11 -23.82
N GLY A 389 -31.43 -7.11 -23.35
CA GLY A 389 -30.92 -5.94 -22.66
C GLY A 389 -31.14 -6.05 -21.14
N THR A 390 -30.20 -5.56 -20.34
CA THR A 390 -30.34 -5.50 -18.88
C THR A 390 -29.93 -4.13 -18.37
N ARG A 391 -30.77 -3.54 -17.52
CA ARG A 391 -30.49 -2.33 -16.75
C ARG A 391 -30.13 -2.72 -15.34
N PHE A 392 -29.09 -2.11 -14.79
CA PHE A 392 -28.64 -2.28 -13.42
C PHE A 392 -28.48 -0.95 -12.74
N LEU A 393 -28.79 -0.92 -11.46
CA LEU A 393 -28.40 0.14 -10.55
C LEU A 393 -27.75 -0.49 -9.34
N ARG A 394 -26.51 -0.09 -9.01
CA ARG A 394 -25.87 -0.39 -7.74
C ARG A 394 -25.78 0.87 -6.89
N LEU A 395 -26.24 0.75 -5.66
CA LEU A 395 -25.99 1.71 -4.60
C LEU A 395 -25.10 1.03 -3.56
N ARG A 396 -23.96 1.67 -3.19
CA ARG A 396 -23.01 1.11 -2.21
C ARG A 396 -22.54 2.21 -1.25
N ASN A 397 -22.54 1.88 0.02
CA ASN A 397 -21.81 2.60 1.04
C ASN A 397 -20.69 1.69 1.56
N GLU A 398 -19.47 2.20 1.56
CA GLU A 398 -18.31 1.54 2.17
C GLU A 398 -17.76 2.45 3.27
N ASP A 399 -17.55 1.88 4.47
CA ASP A 399 -16.99 2.57 5.63
C ASP A 399 -15.76 1.78 6.11
N ASP A 400 -14.57 2.33 5.89
CA ASP A 400 -13.31 1.76 6.36
C ASP A 400 -12.70 2.64 7.45
N SER A 401 -12.01 2.01 8.40
CA SER A 401 -11.26 2.74 9.40
C SER A 401 -10.05 1.95 9.89
N THR A 402 -8.98 2.66 10.20
CA THR A 402 -7.75 2.11 10.78
C THR A 402 -7.37 2.92 12.01
N PHE A 403 -7.07 2.23 13.10
CA PHE A 403 -6.52 2.78 14.32
C PHE A 403 -5.22 2.07 14.67
N THR A 404 -4.21 2.81 15.10
CA THR A 404 -2.97 2.27 15.67
C THR A 404 -2.60 3.10 16.89
N GLY A 405 -2.34 2.43 18.00
CA GLY A 405 -1.82 3.03 19.23
C GLY A 405 -0.58 2.25 19.70
N GLN A 406 0.57 2.92 19.81
CA GLN A 406 1.85 2.35 20.22
C GLN A 406 2.40 3.11 21.43
N LEU A 407 2.74 2.37 22.48
CA LEU A 407 3.50 2.86 23.63
C LEU A 407 4.89 2.18 23.59
N GLY A 408 5.94 2.97 23.73
CA GLY A 408 7.28 2.43 23.73
C GLY A 408 8.28 3.32 24.46
N GLY A 409 9.49 2.80 24.58
CA GLY A 409 10.57 3.53 25.18
C GLY A 409 11.93 2.89 24.90
N LYS A 410 12.95 3.71 25.03
CA LYS A 410 14.35 3.40 24.79
C LYS A 410 15.18 3.90 25.95
N VAL A 411 16.06 3.08 26.47
CA VAL A 411 16.96 3.42 27.57
C VAL A 411 18.38 2.95 27.24
N GLY A 412 19.34 3.87 27.30
CA GLY A 412 20.76 3.58 27.15
C GLY A 412 21.44 3.50 28.51
N PHE A 413 22.34 2.50 28.70
CA PHE A 413 23.14 2.31 29.88
C PHE A 413 24.47 1.61 29.53
N GLY A 414 25.59 2.09 30.05
CA GLY A 414 26.89 1.46 29.85
C GLY A 414 27.26 1.18 28.39
N GLY A 415 26.88 2.10 27.46
CA GLY A 415 27.08 1.90 26.04
C GLY A 415 25.99 1.04 25.36
N SER A 416 25.29 0.21 26.10
CA SER A 416 24.21 -0.64 25.63
C SER A 416 22.86 0.13 25.55
N GLN A 417 21.90 -0.39 24.80
CA GLN A 417 20.57 0.20 24.67
C GLN A 417 19.50 -0.89 24.69
N VAL A 418 18.45 -0.67 25.46
CA VAL A 418 17.22 -1.45 25.44
C VAL A 418 16.10 -0.62 24.83
N GLU A 419 15.34 -1.22 23.93
CA GLU A 419 14.11 -0.64 23.36
C GLU A 419 12.96 -1.62 23.54
N VAL A 420 11.81 -1.14 24.03
CA VAL A 420 10.60 -1.96 24.22
C VAL A 420 9.40 -1.20 23.68
N SER A 421 8.51 -1.89 22.98
CA SER A 421 7.23 -1.31 22.53
C SER A 421 6.09 -2.32 22.58
N GLY A 422 4.88 -1.80 22.84
CA GLY A 422 3.62 -2.51 22.71
C GLY A 422 2.67 -1.74 21.79
N THR A 423 2.00 -2.44 20.89
CA THR A 423 1.10 -1.83 19.90
C THR A 423 -0.21 -2.58 19.83
N TYR A 424 -1.30 -1.84 19.80
CA TYR A 424 -2.60 -2.33 19.39
C TYR A 424 -3.04 -1.59 18.12
N SER A 425 -3.47 -2.36 17.12
CA SER A 425 -3.99 -1.81 15.88
C SER A 425 -5.29 -2.51 15.50
N LYS A 426 -6.19 -1.76 14.87
CA LYS A 426 -7.47 -2.27 14.38
C LYS A 426 -7.77 -1.71 13.01
N ALA A 427 -8.12 -2.59 12.07
CA ALA A 427 -8.74 -2.20 10.81
C ALA A 427 -10.17 -2.73 10.75
N LEU A 428 -11.07 -1.93 10.21
CA LEU A 428 -12.48 -2.26 10.07
C LEU A 428 -12.94 -1.82 8.68
N LYS A 429 -13.55 -2.74 7.93
CA LYS A 429 -14.25 -2.49 6.68
C LYS A 429 -15.70 -2.90 6.83
N LYS A 430 -16.61 -2.04 6.41
CA LYS A 430 -18.05 -2.29 6.39
C LYS A 430 -18.64 -1.86 5.06
N ASP A 431 -19.48 -2.70 4.48
CA ASP A 431 -20.46 -2.32 3.47
C ASP A 431 -21.85 -2.35 4.15
N PRO A 432 -22.27 -1.28 4.85
CA PRO A 432 -23.55 -1.27 5.57
C PRO A 432 -24.75 -1.32 4.63
N LEU A 433 -24.56 -0.83 3.41
CA LEU A 433 -25.55 -0.87 2.34
C LEU A 433 -24.85 -1.11 1.01
N ARG A 434 -25.17 -2.24 0.39
CA ARG A 434 -24.89 -2.52 -1.00
C ARG A 434 -26.10 -3.19 -1.61
N SER A 435 -26.81 -2.47 -2.47
CA SER A 435 -27.99 -2.94 -3.17
C SER A 435 -27.75 -2.93 -4.67
N GLU A 436 -28.22 -3.93 -5.38
CA GLU A 436 -28.20 -3.97 -6.84
C GLU A 436 -29.54 -4.40 -7.38
N TYR A 437 -30.27 -3.46 -8.02
CA TYR A 437 -31.48 -3.74 -8.76
C TYR A 437 -31.16 -4.05 -10.22
N SER A 438 -31.84 -5.03 -10.79
CA SER A 438 -31.74 -5.34 -12.21
C SER A 438 -33.11 -5.59 -12.84
N PHE A 439 -33.28 -5.00 -14.05
CA PHE A 439 -34.42 -5.17 -14.91
C PHE A 439 -33.94 -5.62 -16.29
N ARG A 440 -34.58 -6.61 -16.87
CA ARG A 440 -34.17 -7.20 -18.16
C ARG A 440 -35.32 -7.38 -19.14
N THR A 441 -34.98 -7.36 -20.42
CA THR A 441 -35.90 -7.71 -21.49
C THR A 441 -36.00 -9.22 -21.66
N GLY A 442 -36.94 -9.69 -22.46
CA GLY A 442 -36.95 -11.07 -23.00
C GLY A 442 -35.63 -11.37 -23.74
N SER A 443 -35.30 -12.65 -23.88
CA SER A 443 -34.00 -13.09 -24.44
C SER A 443 -33.72 -12.63 -25.87
N THR A 444 -34.75 -12.30 -26.64
CA THR A 444 -34.66 -11.85 -28.04
C THR A 444 -35.44 -10.56 -28.28
N ALA A 445 -35.81 -9.83 -27.24
CA ALA A 445 -36.68 -8.67 -27.35
C ALA A 445 -36.05 -7.44 -28.02
N LEU A 446 -34.70 -7.33 -27.92
CA LEU A 446 -33.95 -6.34 -28.68
C LEU A 446 -33.59 -6.94 -30.04
N THR A 447 -34.16 -6.42 -31.12
CA THR A 447 -34.02 -6.94 -32.49
C THR A 447 -33.25 -5.98 -33.39
N GLY A 448 -32.68 -6.50 -34.50
CA GLY A 448 -31.94 -5.68 -35.44
C GLY A 448 -30.68 -5.04 -34.90
N LEU A 449 -30.08 -5.68 -33.92
CA LEU A 449 -28.80 -5.26 -33.36
C LEU A 449 -27.66 -5.60 -34.32
N SER A 450 -26.65 -4.74 -34.44
CA SER A 450 -25.41 -5.03 -35.18
C SER A 450 -24.21 -4.56 -34.39
N LEU A 451 -23.10 -5.33 -34.49
CA LEU A 451 -21.87 -5.05 -33.79
C LEU A 451 -20.91 -4.28 -34.71
N ASP A 452 -20.58 -3.04 -34.33
CA ASP A 452 -19.56 -2.24 -34.99
C ASP A 452 -18.24 -2.29 -34.21
N ARG A 453 -17.22 -2.84 -34.81
CA ARG A 453 -15.87 -3.03 -34.26
C ARG A 453 -14.80 -2.19 -34.96
N SER A 454 -15.21 -1.12 -35.64
CA SER A 454 -14.27 -0.19 -36.29
C SER A 454 -13.33 0.52 -35.28
N ASP A 455 -13.72 0.55 -34.03
CA ASP A 455 -12.98 1.10 -32.89
C ASP A 455 -12.85 0.03 -31.80
N PRO A 456 -11.73 -0.06 -31.06
CA PRO A 456 -11.59 -0.95 -29.92
C PRO A 456 -12.70 -0.78 -28.86
N LEU A 457 -13.22 0.43 -28.68
CA LEU A 457 -14.43 0.68 -27.89
C LEU A 457 -15.66 0.48 -28.78
N PHE A 458 -15.93 -0.77 -29.14
CA PHE A 458 -16.98 -1.13 -30.07
C PHE A 458 -18.38 -0.62 -29.65
N THR A 459 -19.31 -0.54 -30.63
CA THR A 459 -20.70 -0.18 -30.37
C THR A 459 -21.64 -1.31 -30.78
N VAL A 460 -22.78 -1.39 -30.10
CA VAL A 460 -23.91 -2.18 -30.54
C VAL A 460 -24.97 -1.22 -31.08
N ASN A 461 -25.06 -1.15 -32.39
CA ASN A 461 -26.01 -0.31 -33.08
C ASN A 461 -27.43 -0.91 -33.03
N THR A 462 -28.42 -0.10 -32.87
CA THR A 462 -29.82 -0.52 -32.78
C THR A 462 -30.62 0.15 -33.90
N ALA A 463 -31.28 -0.64 -34.74
CA ALA A 463 -32.15 -0.11 -35.80
C ALA A 463 -33.47 0.50 -35.27
N ASN A 464 -33.81 0.19 -34.00
CA ASN A 464 -35.06 0.60 -33.36
C ASN A 464 -34.80 1.22 -31.98
N ALA A 465 -35.69 2.14 -31.53
CA ALA A 465 -35.63 2.78 -30.22
C ALA A 465 -35.97 1.85 -29.01
N THR A 466 -35.96 0.52 -29.22
CA THR A 466 -36.33 -0.49 -28.21
C THR A 466 -35.48 -0.47 -26.95
N PRO A 467 -34.16 -0.17 -26.97
CA PRO A 467 -33.36 -0.10 -25.75
C PRO A 467 -33.76 1.03 -24.79
N THR A 468 -34.50 2.06 -25.27
CA THR A 468 -34.94 3.20 -24.47
C THR A 468 -36.37 3.07 -23.94
N ASN A 469 -37.12 2.03 -24.35
CA ASN A 469 -38.45 1.79 -23.86
C ASN A 469 -38.47 1.09 -22.50
N PRO A 470 -38.82 1.77 -21.38
CA PRO A 470 -38.77 1.18 -20.03
C PRO A 470 -39.78 0.03 -19.82
N ALA A 471 -40.86 -0.02 -20.61
CA ALA A 471 -41.86 -1.06 -20.49
C ALA A 471 -41.35 -2.46 -20.89
N LEU A 472 -40.30 -2.55 -21.69
CA LEU A 472 -39.67 -3.81 -22.09
C LEU A 472 -38.81 -4.46 -21.00
N PHE A 473 -38.40 -3.69 -19.99
CA PHE A 473 -37.50 -4.16 -18.94
C PHE A 473 -38.30 -4.62 -17.73
N SER A 474 -38.56 -5.90 -17.62
CA SER A 474 -39.21 -6.55 -16.45
C SER A 474 -38.27 -6.67 -15.28
N GLY A 475 -38.80 -6.56 -14.05
CA GLY A 475 -38.04 -6.83 -12.84
C GLY A 475 -37.42 -8.22 -12.91
N TYR A 476 -36.10 -8.28 -12.63
CA TYR A 476 -35.37 -9.54 -12.68
C TYR A 476 -34.87 -9.96 -11.30
N ARG A 477 -34.06 -9.10 -10.65
CA ARG A 477 -33.42 -9.44 -9.39
C ARG A 477 -33.10 -8.20 -8.57
N VAL A 478 -33.15 -8.35 -7.26
CA VAL A 478 -32.48 -7.42 -6.32
C VAL A 478 -31.59 -8.19 -5.37
N ASN A 479 -30.37 -7.68 -5.19
CA ASN A 479 -29.40 -8.19 -4.24
C ASN A 479 -29.18 -7.15 -3.14
N TYR A 480 -29.12 -7.59 -1.90
CA TYR A 480 -28.64 -6.86 -0.74
C TYR A 480 -27.41 -7.57 -0.19
N ASP A 481 -26.29 -6.84 -0.07
CA ASP A 481 -24.99 -7.42 0.32
C ASP A 481 -24.41 -6.57 1.44
N ARG A 482 -24.47 -7.06 2.65
CA ARG A 482 -23.86 -6.42 3.82
C ARG A 482 -22.61 -7.18 4.20
N ARG A 483 -21.53 -6.45 4.41
CA ARG A 483 -20.24 -7.03 4.76
C ARG A 483 -19.65 -6.35 5.98
N ARG A 484 -18.91 -7.11 6.76
CA ARG A 484 -18.10 -6.62 7.85
C ARG A 484 -16.84 -7.45 7.98
N ALA A 485 -15.70 -6.87 7.64
CA ALA A 485 -14.38 -7.43 7.91
C ALA A 485 -13.69 -6.62 9.02
N ALA A 486 -13.05 -7.31 9.96
CA ALA A 486 -12.30 -6.66 11.04
C ALA A 486 -11.00 -7.42 11.26
N GLU A 487 -9.91 -6.66 11.52
CA GLU A 487 -8.64 -7.20 11.96
C GLU A 487 -8.18 -6.47 13.22
N ASP A 488 -7.98 -7.23 14.28
CA ASP A 488 -7.39 -6.77 15.54
C ASP A 488 -5.96 -7.32 15.61
N LEU A 489 -4.96 -6.46 15.85
CA LEU A 489 -3.55 -6.78 15.81
C LEU A 489 -2.88 -6.32 17.11
N TYR A 490 -2.32 -7.27 17.85
CA TYR A 490 -1.58 -7.06 19.09
C TYR A 490 -0.12 -7.37 18.86
N GLN A 491 0.79 -6.44 19.19
CA GLN A 491 2.22 -6.61 18.99
C GLN A 491 3.00 -6.18 20.22
N GLY A 492 4.04 -6.94 20.54
CA GLY A 492 5.02 -6.62 21.56
C GLY A 492 6.42 -6.86 21.02
N ARG A 493 7.34 -5.94 21.24
CA ARG A 493 8.73 -6.03 20.78
C ARG A 493 9.70 -5.59 21.88
N ALA A 494 10.84 -6.28 21.98
CA ALA A 494 11.95 -5.92 22.85
C ALA A 494 13.28 -6.18 22.15
N ASP A 495 14.16 -5.18 22.15
CA ASP A 495 15.47 -5.20 21.51
C ASP A 495 16.55 -4.79 22.52
N LEU A 496 17.70 -5.48 22.48
CA LEU A 496 18.92 -5.13 23.21
C LEU A 496 20.05 -4.93 22.18
N THR A 497 20.66 -3.77 22.18
CA THR A 497 21.87 -3.47 21.40
C THR A 497 23.06 -3.30 22.35
N VAL A 498 24.12 -4.04 22.09
CA VAL A 498 25.35 -4.06 22.91
C VAL A 498 26.54 -3.70 22.02
N PRO A 499 27.33 -2.69 22.36
CA PRO A 499 28.59 -2.42 21.65
C PRO A 499 29.61 -3.53 21.92
N ILE A 500 30.44 -3.80 20.93
CA ILE A 500 31.53 -4.78 21.03
C ILE A 500 32.81 -4.14 20.56
N GLY A 501 33.93 -4.54 21.18
CA GLY A 501 35.28 -4.00 20.90
C GLY A 501 35.90 -4.55 19.60
N LEU A 502 35.12 -4.66 18.50
CA LEU A 502 35.59 -5.15 17.21
C LEU A 502 35.42 -4.04 16.15
N GLY A 503 36.51 -3.57 15.55
CA GLY A 503 36.48 -2.45 14.63
C GLY A 503 36.02 -1.13 15.29
N SER A 504 35.41 -0.23 14.52
CA SER A 504 34.89 1.05 15.02
C SER A 504 33.35 0.97 15.13
N ASP A 505 32.83 1.19 16.36
CA ASP A 505 31.36 1.23 16.63
C ASP A 505 30.57 -0.02 16.18
N SER A 506 31.17 -1.20 16.33
CA SER A 506 30.49 -2.47 16.07
C SER A 506 29.54 -2.82 17.20
N THR A 507 28.40 -3.43 16.85
CA THR A 507 27.34 -3.79 17.79
C THR A 507 26.81 -5.19 17.53
N ILE A 508 26.27 -5.82 18.57
CA ILE A 508 25.38 -6.97 18.47
C ILE A 508 24.00 -6.52 18.93
N LYS A 509 22.97 -6.82 18.14
CA LYS A 509 21.55 -6.59 18.46
C LYS A 509 20.85 -7.93 18.61
N LEU A 510 20.14 -8.09 19.71
CA LEU A 510 19.30 -9.24 20.03
C LEU A 510 17.88 -8.72 20.20
N GLY A 511 16.89 -9.47 19.76
CA GLY A 511 15.52 -9.04 20.03
C GLY A 511 14.50 -10.14 19.84
N GLY A 512 13.28 -9.82 20.29
CA GLY A 512 12.12 -10.67 20.15
C GLY A 512 10.88 -9.87 19.82
N LYS A 513 9.99 -10.48 19.07
CA LYS A 513 8.68 -9.93 18.73
C LYS A 513 7.59 -10.98 18.91
N PHE A 514 6.48 -10.57 19.51
CA PHE A 514 5.22 -11.28 19.51
C PHE A 514 4.21 -10.51 18.67
N GLN A 515 3.47 -11.21 17.85
CA GLN A 515 2.34 -10.66 17.09
C GLN A 515 1.17 -11.62 17.14
N GLN A 516 -0.02 -11.13 17.45
CA GLN A 516 -1.28 -11.86 17.30
C GLN A 516 -2.19 -11.06 16.39
N THR A 517 -2.71 -11.73 15.37
CA THR A 517 -3.70 -11.20 14.42
C THR A 517 -4.98 -11.99 14.56
N ASP A 518 -6.07 -11.30 14.89
CA ASP A 518 -7.42 -11.88 14.91
C ASP A 518 -8.22 -11.22 13.79
N LYS A 519 -8.63 -12.00 12.78
CA LYS A 519 -9.34 -11.49 11.60
C LYS A 519 -10.65 -12.20 11.40
N THR A 520 -11.70 -11.41 11.20
CA THR A 520 -13.05 -11.91 10.94
C THR A 520 -13.58 -11.32 9.65
N ASN A 521 -14.33 -12.08 8.90
CA ASN A 521 -15.16 -11.61 7.80
C ASN A 521 -16.54 -12.24 7.90
N ASN A 522 -17.57 -11.41 7.77
CA ASN A 522 -18.97 -11.86 7.76
C ASN A 522 -19.69 -11.14 6.62
N ARG A 523 -20.38 -11.92 5.79
CA ARG A 523 -21.18 -11.47 4.67
C ARG A 523 -22.62 -11.92 4.80
N ASP A 524 -23.55 -10.99 4.89
CA ASP A 524 -25.00 -11.23 4.79
C ASP A 524 -25.47 -10.85 3.38
N PHE A 525 -25.58 -11.86 2.52
CA PHE A 525 -26.03 -11.70 1.15
C PHE A 525 -27.45 -12.22 1.00
N GLN A 526 -28.35 -11.37 0.49
CA GLN A 526 -29.74 -11.72 0.23
C GLN A 526 -30.07 -11.43 -1.23
N GLN A 527 -30.55 -12.43 -1.94
CA GLN A 527 -30.98 -12.35 -3.32
C GLN A 527 -32.46 -12.61 -3.43
N TYR A 528 -33.16 -11.68 -4.07
CA TYR A 528 -34.59 -11.84 -4.38
C TYR A 528 -34.81 -11.87 -5.88
N ASN A 529 -35.58 -12.83 -6.36
CA ASN A 529 -36.09 -12.84 -7.72
C ASN A 529 -37.33 -11.93 -7.77
N LEU A 530 -37.39 -11.03 -8.74
CA LEU A 530 -38.52 -10.12 -8.96
C LEU A 530 -39.51 -10.79 -9.93
N THR A 531 -40.73 -10.96 -9.47
CA THR A 531 -41.74 -11.79 -10.16
C THR A 531 -42.81 -10.97 -10.88
N ALA A 532 -42.88 -9.67 -10.63
CA ALA A 532 -43.82 -8.76 -11.27
C ALA A 532 -43.25 -7.33 -11.41
N GLY A 533 -43.88 -6.51 -12.25
CA GLY A 533 -43.49 -5.14 -12.52
C GLY A 533 -42.40 -5.00 -13.60
N ASN A 534 -42.49 -3.97 -14.39
CA ASN A 534 -41.43 -3.54 -15.30
C ASN A 534 -40.99 -2.13 -14.91
N LEU A 535 -39.95 -1.61 -15.56
CA LEU A 535 -39.34 -0.34 -15.19
C LEU A 535 -40.33 0.83 -15.30
N SER A 536 -41.30 0.73 -16.21
CA SER A 536 -42.39 1.73 -16.35
C SER A 536 -43.46 1.56 -15.26
N THR A 537 -43.99 0.36 -15.05
CA THR A 537 -45.10 0.11 -14.12
C THR A 537 -44.71 0.22 -12.65
N THR A 538 -43.44 0.04 -12.31
CA THR A 538 -42.90 0.31 -10.98
C THR A 538 -42.71 1.81 -10.70
N GLY A 539 -42.84 2.65 -11.73
CA GLY A 539 -42.52 4.08 -11.66
C GLY A 539 -41.01 4.36 -11.48
N ALA A 540 -40.18 3.30 -11.54
CA ALA A 540 -38.74 3.39 -11.24
C ALA A 540 -37.90 3.82 -12.47
N SER A 541 -38.51 4.20 -13.57
CA SER A 541 -37.79 4.74 -14.73
C SER A 541 -37.44 6.20 -14.51
N SER A 542 -36.17 6.53 -14.66
CA SER A 542 -35.67 7.89 -14.81
C SER A 542 -35.03 8.01 -16.18
N ASN A 543 -35.67 8.77 -17.06
CA ASN A 543 -35.20 8.98 -18.43
C ASN A 543 -34.69 10.41 -18.55
N ASP A 544 -33.40 10.57 -18.24
CA ASP A 544 -32.69 11.86 -18.26
C ASP A 544 -31.94 12.13 -19.58
N GLY A 545 -32.03 11.20 -20.55
CA GLY A 545 -31.28 11.31 -21.80
C GLY A 545 -29.78 11.26 -21.67
N SER A 546 -29.28 10.82 -20.54
CA SER A 546 -27.85 10.86 -20.26
C SER A 546 -27.03 9.94 -21.17
N THR A 547 -25.92 10.46 -21.60
CA THR A 547 -24.91 9.77 -22.41
C THR A 547 -23.55 9.87 -21.75
N ILE A 548 -22.66 8.93 -22.08
CA ILE A 548 -21.28 8.92 -21.66
C ILE A 548 -20.35 8.86 -22.88
N TYR A 549 -19.04 9.09 -22.67
CA TYR A 549 -18.03 9.17 -23.74
C TYR A 549 -18.37 10.24 -24.80
N ASP A 550 -18.65 11.46 -24.31
CA ASP A 550 -18.99 12.61 -25.17
C ASP A 550 -20.20 12.37 -26.10
N GLY A 551 -21.22 11.65 -25.59
CA GLY A 551 -22.43 11.35 -26.33
C GLY A 551 -22.44 10.03 -27.09
N ARG A 552 -21.35 9.28 -27.10
CA ARG A 552 -21.21 8.02 -27.85
C ARG A 552 -22.16 6.92 -27.37
N TYR A 553 -22.39 6.81 -26.06
CA TYR A 553 -23.19 5.74 -25.47
C TYR A 553 -24.35 6.30 -24.65
N ALA A 554 -25.57 5.85 -24.94
CA ALA A 554 -26.72 6.13 -24.10
C ALA A 554 -26.78 5.21 -22.88
N VAL A 555 -26.95 5.78 -21.69
CA VAL A 555 -27.08 5.02 -20.44
C VAL A 555 -28.55 4.85 -20.04
N GLY A 556 -29.43 5.79 -20.36
CA GLY A 556 -30.84 5.76 -19.99
C GLY A 556 -31.69 4.71 -20.72
N PRO A 557 -32.88 4.41 -20.23
CA PRO A 557 -33.45 4.86 -18.95
C PRO A 557 -32.72 4.26 -17.77
N ARG A 558 -32.51 5.08 -16.74
CA ARG A 558 -31.89 4.67 -15.48
C ARG A 558 -32.94 4.10 -14.52
N ILE A 559 -32.50 3.42 -13.49
CA ILE A 559 -33.33 2.93 -12.40
C ILE A 559 -33.32 3.95 -11.25
N ASP A 560 -34.49 4.42 -10.85
CA ASP A 560 -34.67 5.18 -9.63
C ASP A 560 -34.72 4.20 -8.44
N TYR A 561 -33.73 4.29 -7.55
CA TYR A 561 -33.57 3.37 -6.42
C TYR A 561 -34.76 3.44 -5.46
N ASP A 562 -35.17 4.62 -5.06
CA ASP A 562 -36.17 4.80 -4.02
C ASP A 562 -37.55 4.34 -4.49
N ARG A 563 -37.88 4.58 -5.75
CA ARG A 563 -39.13 4.10 -6.35
C ARG A 563 -39.15 2.60 -6.55
N ALA A 564 -38.04 2.02 -7.02
CA ALA A 564 -37.89 0.54 -7.11
C ALA A 564 -38.00 -0.10 -5.73
N GLN A 565 -37.28 0.41 -4.74
CA GLN A 565 -37.30 -0.05 -3.36
C GLN A 565 -38.71 0.03 -2.79
N THR A 566 -39.40 1.16 -2.92
CA THR A 566 -40.76 1.36 -2.43
C THR A 566 -41.73 0.39 -3.08
N TYR A 567 -41.64 0.20 -4.42
CA TYR A 567 -42.53 -0.73 -5.12
C TYR A 567 -42.39 -2.14 -4.57
N TYR A 568 -41.17 -2.69 -4.48
CA TYR A 568 -40.92 -4.07 -4.09
C TYR A 568 -40.95 -4.33 -2.58
N THR A 569 -40.96 -3.28 -1.74
CA THR A 569 -40.98 -3.49 -0.27
C THR A 569 -42.24 -2.98 0.40
N VAL A 570 -42.95 -2.03 -0.21
CA VAL A 570 -44.13 -1.40 0.38
C VAL A 570 -45.35 -1.59 -0.50
N THR A 571 -45.29 -1.17 -1.78
CA THR A 571 -46.48 -1.15 -2.67
C THR A 571 -46.89 -2.56 -3.09
N ASN A 572 -45.91 -3.40 -3.47
CA ASN A 572 -46.16 -4.78 -3.92
C ASN A 572 -45.08 -5.75 -3.38
N PRO A 573 -45.02 -5.98 -2.06
CA PRO A 573 -43.97 -6.80 -1.44
C PRO A 573 -44.02 -8.27 -1.89
N GLY A 574 -45.18 -8.77 -2.37
CA GLY A 574 -45.32 -10.10 -2.96
C GLY A 574 -44.69 -10.27 -4.33
N ALA A 575 -44.28 -9.16 -4.98
CA ALA A 575 -43.60 -9.19 -6.28
C ALA A 575 -42.09 -9.58 -6.17
N ARG A 576 -41.63 -9.99 -4.99
CA ARG A 576 -40.25 -10.50 -4.77
C ARG A 576 -40.25 -11.79 -3.99
N THR A 577 -39.41 -12.74 -4.40
CA THR A 577 -39.24 -14.04 -3.74
C THR A 577 -37.78 -14.26 -3.39
N LEU A 578 -37.50 -14.58 -2.11
CA LEU A 578 -36.14 -14.86 -1.65
C LEU A 578 -35.60 -16.13 -2.34
N ASP A 579 -34.45 -16.01 -2.95
CA ASP A 579 -33.61 -17.14 -3.35
C ASP A 579 -32.74 -17.54 -2.17
N ALA A 580 -33.28 -18.38 -1.30
CA ALA A 580 -32.62 -18.78 -0.06
C ALA A 580 -31.31 -19.54 -0.30
N ALA A 581 -31.28 -20.42 -1.30
CA ALA A 581 -30.10 -21.22 -1.64
C ALA A 581 -28.96 -20.37 -2.21
N GLY A 582 -29.27 -19.49 -3.17
CA GLY A 582 -28.31 -18.55 -3.74
C GLY A 582 -27.81 -17.54 -2.71
N SER A 583 -28.68 -17.09 -1.81
CA SER A 583 -28.31 -16.21 -0.70
C SER A 583 -27.31 -16.87 0.25
N LEU A 584 -27.60 -18.10 0.67
CA LEU A 584 -26.74 -18.85 1.57
C LEU A 584 -25.37 -19.16 0.95
N ALA A 585 -25.35 -19.66 -0.28
CA ALA A 585 -24.11 -19.99 -0.98
C ALA A 585 -23.18 -18.77 -1.10
N ASN A 586 -23.72 -17.60 -1.43
CA ASN A 586 -22.95 -16.38 -1.55
C ASN A 586 -22.47 -15.81 -0.20
N SER A 587 -23.22 -16.03 0.88
CA SER A 587 -22.79 -15.63 2.23
C SER A 587 -21.65 -16.51 2.74
N LEU A 588 -21.77 -17.83 2.65
CA LEU A 588 -20.84 -18.77 3.28
C LEU A 588 -19.41 -18.76 2.73
N VAL A 589 -19.24 -18.48 1.44
CA VAL A 589 -17.92 -18.45 0.77
C VAL A 589 -16.97 -17.45 1.43
N ASN A 590 -17.50 -16.38 2.00
CA ASN A 590 -16.70 -15.27 2.52
C ASN A 590 -16.70 -15.20 4.06
N ASP A 591 -17.41 -16.11 4.74
CA ASP A 591 -17.46 -16.10 6.20
C ASP A 591 -16.29 -16.86 6.81
N TYR A 592 -15.47 -16.18 7.59
CA TYR A 592 -14.36 -16.79 8.31
C TYR A 592 -14.03 -16.07 9.62
N ASP A 593 -13.41 -16.81 10.54
CA ASP A 593 -12.83 -16.35 11.80
C ASP A 593 -11.46 -17.00 11.94
N LEU A 594 -10.40 -16.18 11.99
CA LEU A 594 -9.04 -16.67 12.05
C LEU A 594 -8.27 -15.99 13.18
N SER A 595 -7.35 -16.76 13.77
CA SER A 595 -6.34 -16.25 14.71
C SER A 595 -4.97 -16.79 14.31
N GLU A 596 -4.00 -15.89 14.13
CA GLU A 596 -2.61 -16.23 13.80
C GLU A 596 -1.66 -15.57 14.81
N LYS A 597 -0.82 -16.37 15.45
CA LYS A 597 0.21 -15.92 16.39
C LYS A 597 1.57 -16.17 15.81
N VAL A 598 2.45 -15.16 15.84
CA VAL A 598 3.82 -15.25 15.40
C VAL A 598 4.74 -14.87 16.56
N PHE A 599 5.62 -15.79 16.92
CA PHE A 599 6.70 -15.58 17.88
C PHE A 599 8.01 -15.52 17.11
N ALA A 600 8.73 -14.45 17.26
CA ALA A 600 10.00 -14.24 16.57
C ALA A 600 11.12 -13.91 17.53
N GLY A 601 12.31 -14.43 17.24
CA GLY A 601 13.55 -14.07 17.88
C GLY A 601 14.65 -13.87 16.85
N TYR A 602 15.59 -12.97 17.10
CA TYR A 602 16.68 -12.72 16.18
C TYR A 602 17.98 -12.33 16.88
N VAL A 603 19.08 -12.53 16.15
CA VAL A 603 20.40 -12.00 16.46
C VAL A 603 21.01 -11.37 15.20
N MET A 604 21.61 -10.20 15.34
CA MET A 604 22.22 -9.44 14.24
C MET A 604 23.49 -8.76 14.75
N GLY A 605 24.59 -8.90 13.98
CA GLY A 605 25.82 -8.13 14.19
C GLY A 605 25.85 -6.94 13.22
N THR A 606 26.37 -5.80 13.67
CA THR A 606 26.78 -4.70 12.79
C THR A 606 28.26 -4.48 13.00
N PHE A 607 29.08 -4.96 12.08
CA PHE A 607 30.53 -4.91 12.16
C PHE A 607 31.08 -3.82 11.25
N LYS A 608 31.72 -2.82 11.79
CA LYS A 608 32.27 -1.68 11.06
C LYS A 608 33.82 -1.75 11.06
N PHE A 609 34.38 -1.76 9.86
CA PHE A 609 35.79 -1.77 9.58
C PHE A 609 36.10 -0.64 8.61
N ASP A 610 36.45 0.54 9.10
CA ASP A 610 36.67 1.76 8.29
C ASP A 610 35.53 2.02 7.30
N ALA A 611 35.76 1.78 6.01
CA ALA A 611 34.82 1.98 4.92
C ALA A 611 33.83 0.81 4.74
N LEU A 612 34.05 -0.33 5.42
CA LEU A 612 33.26 -1.55 5.24
C LEU A 612 32.35 -1.78 6.46
N THR A 613 31.05 -1.97 6.22
CA THR A 613 30.08 -2.42 7.22
C THR A 613 29.48 -3.75 6.76
N ILE A 614 29.50 -4.75 7.64
CA ILE A 614 28.94 -6.09 7.39
C ILE A 614 27.87 -6.35 8.44
N ILE A 615 26.69 -6.78 8.01
CA ILE A 615 25.54 -7.03 8.88
C ILE A 615 25.02 -8.45 8.63
N PRO A 616 25.62 -9.47 9.23
CA PRO A 616 25.06 -10.80 9.26
C PRO A 616 24.05 -10.94 10.39
N GLY A 617 23.08 -11.84 10.21
CA GLY A 617 22.23 -12.25 11.30
C GLY A 617 21.22 -13.30 10.88
N VAL A 618 20.41 -13.72 11.82
CA VAL A 618 19.34 -14.70 11.60
C VAL A 618 18.13 -14.34 12.44
N ARG A 619 16.98 -14.50 11.85
CA ARG A 619 15.67 -14.41 12.48
C ARG A 619 15.00 -15.78 12.43
N VAL A 620 14.33 -16.18 13.51
CA VAL A 620 13.50 -17.38 13.57
C VAL A 620 12.07 -16.97 13.91
N GLU A 621 11.10 -17.46 13.14
CA GLU A 621 9.67 -17.19 13.38
C GLU A 621 8.94 -18.52 13.58
N HIS A 622 8.16 -18.61 14.65
CA HIS A 622 7.18 -19.68 14.90
C HIS A 622 5.77 -19.14 14.70
N THR A 623 5.02 -19.77 13.79
CA THR A 623 3.63 -19.40 13.49
C THR A 623 2.68 -20.47 14.01
N ASP A 624 1.64 -20.06 14.76
CA ASP A 624 0.51 -20.90 15.22
C ASP A 624 -0.78 -20.27 14.75
N GLY A 625 -1.49 -20.91 13.81
CA GLY A 625 -2.71 -20.42 13.18
C GLY A 625 -3.91 -21.33 13.45
N THR A 626 -5.06 -20.72 13.71
CA THR A 626 -6.38 -21.35 13.78
C THR A 626 -7.30 -20.69 12.76
N TYR A 627 -7.87 -21.51 11.87
CA TYR A 627 -8.68 -21.06 10.73
C TYR A 627 -10.06 -21.72 10.81
N LYS A 628 -11.11 -20.91 10.92
CA LYS A 628 -12.49 -21.37 10.99
C LYS A 628 -13.26 -20.90 9.76
N GLY A 629 -14.01 -21.77 9.16
CA GLY A 629 -14.84 -21.50 7.98
C GLY A 629 -16.18 -22.19 8.06
N LYS A 630 -17.01 -21.98 7.02
CA LYS A 630 -18.32 -22.60 6.87
C LYS A 630 -18.35 -23.46 5.62
N SER A 631 -18.74 -24.72 5.76
CA SER A 631 -18.96 -25.62 4.64
C SER A 631 -20.46 -25.67 4.33
N PHE A 632 -20.80 -25.34 3.08
CA PHE A 632 -22.15 -25.50 2.58
C PHE A 632 -22.46 -26.98 2.32
N THR A 633 -23.61 -27.45 2.79
CA THR A 633 -24.20 -28.71 2.42
C THR A 633 -25.64 -28.48 1.96
N THR A 634 -26.22 -29.40 1.25
CA THR A 634 -27.64 -29.33 0.82
C THR A 634 -28.63 -29.24 2.00
N ALA A 635 -28.19 -29.61 3.20
CA ALA A 635 -28.94 -29.50 4.45
C ALA A 635 -28.57 -28.23 5.26
N SER A 636 -27.68 -27.39 4.77
CA SER A 636 -27.21 -26.18 5.49
C SER A 636 -28.32 -25.14 5.58
N THR A 637 -28.40 -24.49 6.74
CA THR A 637 -29.27 -23.34 6.98
C THR A 637 -28.42 -22.09 7.26
N ALA A 638 -28.98 -20.92 7.01
CA ALA A 638 -28.27 -19.65 7.20
C ALA A 638 -27.82 -19.41 8.66
N SER A 639 -28.40 -20.11 9.62
CA SER A 639 -28.09 -19.99 11.05
C SER A 639 -26.91 -20.84 11.54
N GLN A 640 -26.27 -21.63 10.67
CA GLN A 640 -25.15 -22.48 11.10
C GLN A 640 -23.90 -21.63 11.43
N GLY A 641 -23.30 -21.90 12.59
CA GLY A 641 -22.00 -21.33 12.98
C GLY A 641 -20.82 -21.89 12.16
N PHE A 642 -19.59 -21.56 12.55
CA PHE A 642 -18.40 -22.14 11.96
C PHE A 642 -18.34 -23.65 12.25
N ASN A 643 -18.38 -24.46 11.19
CA ASN A 643 -18.45 -25.91 11.29
C ASN A 643 -17.16 -26.63 10.82
N VAL A 644 -16.20 -25.88 10.30
CA VAL A 644 -14.88 -26.40 9.93
C VAL A 644 -13.80 -25.59 10.62
N VAL A 645 -12.89 -26.28 11.33
CA VAL A 645 -11.75 -25.69 12.04
C VAL A 645 -10.48 -26.42 11.62
N ASN A 646 -9.48 -25.68 11.21
CA ASN A 646 -8.14 -26.18 10.93
C ASN A 646 -7.10 -25.41 11.75
N THR A 647 -6.06 -26.12 12.18
CA THR A 647 -4.92 -25.52 12.88
C THR A 647 -3.66 -25.82 12.11
N ARG A 648 -2.69 -24.91 12.18
CA ARG A 648 -1.42 -25.07 11.52
C ARG A 648 -0.28 -24.47 12.36
N ARG A 649 0.84 -25.19 12.41
CA ARG A 649 2.06 -24.75 13.11
C ARG A 649 3.28 -24.99 12.24
N TYR A 650 4.18 -24.02 12.19
CA TYR A 650 5.44 -24.15 11.48
C TYR A 650 6.46 -23.17 12.03
N THR A 651 7.75 -23.49 11.79
CA THR A 651 8.88 -22.67 12.22
C THR A 651 9.85 -22.53 11.07
N ASP A 652 10.25 -21.31 10.77
CA ASP A 652 11.17 -20.98 9.69
C ASP A 652 12.31 -20.11 10.22
N ALA A 653 13.50 -20.27 9.62
CA ALA A 653 14.68 -19.46 9.91
C ALA A 653 15.07 -18.64 8.68
N PHE A 654 15.42 -17.39 8.91
CA PHE A 654 15.72 -16.40 7.89
C PHE A 654 17.12 -15.81 8.13
N PRO A 655 18.17 -16.42 7.54
CA PRO A 655 19.50 -15.84 7.53
C PRO A 655 19.56 -14.68 6.54
N ASP A 656 20.20 -13.58 6.96
CA ASP A 656 20.38 -12.39 6.15
C ASP A 656 21.81 -11.87 6.27
N LEU A 657 22.31 -11.31 5.17
CA LEU A 657 23.59 -10.63 5.11
C LEU A 657 23.43 -9.33 4.30
N ASN A 658 23.72 -8.20 4.93
CA ASN A 658 23.85 -6.93 4.24
C ASN A 658 25.29 -6.45 4.36
N VAL A 659 25.83 -5.88 3.28
CA VAL A 659 27.17 -5.33 3.18
C VAL A 659 27.08 -3.93 2.60
N ARG A 660 27.74 -2.98 3.24
CA ARG A 660 27.91 -1.62 2.77
C ARG A 660 29.38 -1.29 2.68
N PHE A 661 29.80 -0.67 1.58
CA PHE A 661 31.15 -0.22 1.35
C PHE A 661 31.15 1.26 0.90
N ASP A 662 31.68 2.13 1.75
CA ASP A 662 31.87 3.54 1.45
C ASP A 662 33.16 3.71 0.63
N ALA A 663 33.08 3.39 -0.67
CA ALA A 663 34.26 3.35 -1.55
C ALA A 663 34.96 4.72 -1.67
N THR A 664 34.21 5.81 -1.57
CA THR A 664 34.69 7.18 -1.44
C THR A 664 33.70 8.01 -0.61
N ASP A 665 34.06 9.25 -0.30
CA ASP A 665 33.12 10.20 0.36
C ASP A 665 31.80 10.40 -0.44
N ARG A 666 31.74 9.98 -1.70
CA ARG A 666 30.58 10.18 -2.60
C ARG A 666 30.02 8.90 -3.19
N LEU A 667 30.75 7.79 -3.14
CA LEU A 667 30.35 6.53 -3.73
C LEU A 667 30.09 5.50 -2.63
N VAL A 668 28.86 5.05 -2.51
CA VAL A 668 28.44 3.99 -1.60
C VAL A 668 28.00 2.78 -2.42
N LEU A 669 28.58 1.63 -2.13
CA LEU A 669 28.18 0.34 -2.72
C LEU A 669 27.45 -0.48 -1.65
N ARG A 670 26.41 -1.19 -2.04
CA ARG A 670 25.70 -2.13 -1.16
C ARG A 670 25.46 -3.44 -1.86
N ALA A 671 25.55 -4.51 -1.08
CA ALA A 671 25.16 -5.86 -1.47
C ALA A 671 24.29 -6.47 -0.36
N ALA A 672 23.30 -7.27 -0.72
CA ALA A 672 22.49 -8.00 0.22
C ALA A 672 22.18 -9.40 -0.29
N ALA A 673 22.19 -10.38 0.62
CA ALA A 673 21.61 -11.71 0.42
C ALA A 673 20.60 -11.94 1.55
N THR A 674 19.33 -12.05 1.23
CA THR A 674 18.25 -12.06 2.23
C THR A 674 17.27 -13.18 1.97
N THR A 675 16.61 -13.61 3.05
CA THR A 675 15.54 -14.60 2.98
C THR A 675 14.26 -14.03 3.56
N ALA A 676 13.12 -14.47 3.02
CA ALA A 676 11.82 -13.96 3.42
C ALA A 676 10.72 -15.02 3.29
N ILE A 677 9.59 -14.77 3.93
CA ILE A 677 8.38 -15.58 3.84
C ILE A 677 7.20 -14.72 3.32
N GLY A 678 6.31 -15.34 2.55
CA GLY A 678 5.00 -14.78 2.21
C GLY A 678 3.90 -15.70 2.71
N ARG A 679 3.20 -15.30 3.77
CA ARG A 679 2.10 -16.09 4.30
C ARG A 679 0.91 -16.06 3.36
N PRO A 680 0.19 -17.20 3.16
CA PRO A 680 -1.02 -17.24 2.33
C PRO A 680 -2.06 -16.22 2.83
N ASN A 681 -2.88 -15.70 1.92
CA ASN A 681 -3.96 -14.81 2.30
C ASN A 681 -4.94 -15.49 3.23
N TYR A 682 -5.59 -14.72 4.07
CA TYR A 682 -6.54 -15.27 5.05
C TYR A 682 -7.74 -15.96 4.39
N ALA A 683 -8.31 -15.36 3.34
CA ALA A 683 -9.41 -15.96 2.60
C ALA A 683 -9.02 -17.29 1.93
N ASP A 684 -7.77 -17.43 1.46
CA ASP A 684 -7.26 -18.64 0.84
C ASP A 684 -7.13 -19.79 1.86
N LEU A 685 -6.80 -19.45 3.12
CA LEU A 685 -6.66 -20.40 4.22
C LEU A 685 -8.01 -20.77 4.88
N ALA A 686 -9.05 -19.96 4.69
CA ALA A 686 -10.35 -20.21 5.29
C ALA A 686 -10.93 -21.55 4.77
N PRO A 687 -11.28 -22.49 5.65
CA PRO A 687 -11.74 -23.82 5.24
C PRO A 687 -13.22 -23.78 4.82
N TYR A 688 -13.53 -23.22 3.67
CA TYR A 688 -14.90 -23.18 3.14
C TYR A 688 -15.11 -24.15 1.98
N THR A 689 -16.36 -24.53 1.79
CA THR A 689 -16.85 -25.23 0.58
C THR A 689 -18.11 -24.53 0.11
N SER A 690 -18.15 -24.08 -1.13
CA SER A 690 -19.33 -23.52 -1.76
C SER A 690 -19.64 -24.28 -3.04
N VAL A 691 -20.90 -24.62 -3.20
CA VAL A 691 -21.45 -25.28 -4.39
C VAL A 691 -22.50 -24.35 -4.98
N SER A 692 -22.21 -23.75 -6.14
CA SER A 692 -23.06 -22.73 -6.74
C SER A 692 -23.93 -23.22 -7.92
N ASP A 693 -23.57 -24.37 -8.52
CA ASP A 693 -24.36 -24.99 -9.56
C ASP A 693 -24.36 -26.52 -9.36
N THR A 694 -25.55 -27.12 -9.39
CA THR A 694 -25.76 -28.57 -9.29
C THR A 694 -26.42 -29.16 -10.54
N THR A 695 -26.55 -28.34 -11.62
CA THR A 695 -27.31 -28.74 -12.80
C THR A 695 -26.57 -29.82 -13.61
N ASN A 696 -27.28 -30.87 -14.04
CA ASN A 696 -26.77 -31.92 -14.92
C ASN A 696 -25.52 -32.65 -14.40
N ASN A 697 -25.37 -32.78 -13.07
CA ASN A 697 -24.20 -33.41 -12.45
C ASN A 697 -22.84 -32.74 -12.81
N LYS A 698 -22.90 -31.52 -13.28
CA LYS A 698 -21.75 -30.63 -13.51
C LYS A 698 -21.77 -29.52 -12.46
N GLY A 699 -20.95 -29.66 -11.42
CA GLY A 699 -20.91 -28.71 -10.33
C GLY A 699 -19.96 -27.55 -10.62
N VAL A 700 -20.27 -26.38 -10.04
CA VAL A 700 -19.31 -25.31 -9.86
C VAL A 700 -19.03 -25.21 -8.35
N VAL A 701 -17.80 -25.48 -7.97
CA VAL A 701 -17.37 -25.61 -6.58
C VAL A 701 -16.22 -24.66 -6.30
N ALA A 702 -16.30 -23.89 -5.22
CA ALA A 702 -15.20 -23.11 -4.72
C ALA A 702 -14.76 -23.61 -3.34
N LEU A 703 -13.46 -23.80 -3.16
CA LEU A 703 -12.85 -24.33 -1.93
C LEU A 703 -11.78 -23.37 -1.43
N GLY A 704 -11.71 -23.19 -0.11
CA GLY A 704 -10.50 -22.71 0.54
C GLY A 704 -9.48 -23.82 0.72
N ASN A 705 -8.23 -23.48 1.04
CA ASN A 705 -7.15 -24.45 1.20
C ASN A 705 -6.29 -24.16 2.44
N PRO A 706 -6.64 -24.65 3.61
CA PRO A 706 -5.84 -24.48 4.82
C PRO A 706 -4.49 -25.22 4.77
N ALA A 707 -4.25 -26.08 3.79
CA ALA A 707 -3.00 -26.82 3.60
C ALA A 707 -1.94 -26.04 2.78
N LEU A 708 -2.26 -24.85 2.31
CA LEU A 708 -1.32 -24.00 1.55
C LEU A 708 -0.02 -23.80 2.31
N LYS A 709 1.09 -24.00 1.64
CA LYS A 709 2.41 -23.63 2.16
C LYS A 709 2.63 -22.12 1.97
N PRO A 710 3.33 -21.44 2.91
CA PRO A 710 3.79 -20.10 2.64
C PRO A 710 4.83 -20.09 1.51
N TYR A 711 4.89 -18.98 0.77
CA TYR A 711 6.00 -18.72 -0.14
C TYR A 711 7.28 -18.65 0.68
N LYS A 712 8.38 -19.15 0.11
CA LYS A 712 9.73 -18.91 0.62
C LYS A 712 10.54 -18.21 -0.44
N ALA A 713 11.31 -17.20 -0.05
CA ALA A 713 12.10 -16.45 -1.00
C ALA A 713 13.55 -16.36 -0.55
N VAL A 714 14.44 -16.46 -1.54
CA VAL A 714 15.85 -16.07 -1.45
C VAL A 714 16.08 -14.92 -2.41
N ALA A 715 16.71 -13.85 -1.95
CA ALA A 715 16.94 -12.66 -2.73
C ALA A 715 18.41 -12.22 -2.67
N GLY A 716 18.88 -11.68 -3.80
CA GLY A 716 20.16 -11.02 -3.94
C GLY A 716 19.98 -9.62 -4.50
N ASP A 717 20.63 -8.64 -3.88
CA ASP A 717 20.55 -7.23 -4.24
C ASP A 717 21.92 -6.60 -4.33
N LEU A 718 22.14 -5.73 -5.32
CA LEU A 718 23.34 -4.92 -5.49
C LEU A 718 22.94 -3.48 -5.76
N SER A 719 23.63 -2.49 -5.19
CA SER A 719 23.44 -1.09 -5.55
C SER A 719 24.73 -0.30 -5.51
N ALA A 720 24.82 0.70 -6.39
CA ALA A 720 25.86 1.71 -6.44
C ALA A 720 25.19 3.09 -6.42
N GLU A 721 25.60 3.93 -5.49
CA GLU A 721 25.04 5.26 -5.26
C GLU A 721 26.13 6.31 -5.27
N TYR A 722 26.10 7.22 -6.24
CA TYR A 722 27.02 8.35 -6.34
C TYR A 722 26.30 9.63 -5.93
N TYR A 723 26.74 10.23 -4.82
CA TYR A 723 26.22 11.49 -4.29
C TYR A 723 26.89 12.68 -4.96
N LEU A 724 26.12 13.39 -5.77
CA LEU A 724 26.58 14.54 -6.55
C LEU A 724 26.89 15.75 -5.66
N PRO A 725 27.83 16.63 -6.03
CA PRO A 725 27.99 17.92 -5.39
C PRO A 725 26.68 18.72 -5.43
N GLY A 726 26.32 19.40 -4.35
CA GLY A 726 25.20 20.34 -4.35
C GLY A 726 23.78 19.70 -4.24
N GLN A 727 23.63 18.49 -3.69
CA GLN A 727 22.33 17.83 -3.39
C GLN A 727 21.75 17.00 -4.54
N GLY A 728 22.49 16.05 -5.04
CA GLY A 728 22.00 15.13 -6.04
C GLY A 728 22.43 13.68 -5.78
N ILE A 729 21.82 12.75 -6.47
CA ILE A 729 22.18 11.33 -6.50
C ILE A 729 22.05 10.78 -7.90
N LEU A 730 23.03 9.96 -8.30
CA LEU A 730 22.91 9.00 -9.38
C LEU A 730 23.05 7.61 -8.77
N SER A 731 22.06 6.75 -8.94
CA SER A 731 22.13 5.39 -8.41
C SER A 731 21.63 4.36 -9.41
N VAL A 732 22.24 3.18 -9.33
CA VAL A 732 21.85 1.99 -10.08
C VAL A 732 21.74 0.83 -9.10
N ALA A 733 20.71 -0.01 -9.24
CA ALA A 733 20.55 -1.23 -8.47
C ALA A 733 20.14 -2.39 -9.37
N ALA A 734 20.55 -3.60 -9.01
CA ALA A 734 20.12 -4.85 -9.63
C ALA A 734 19.62 -5.79 -8.54
N PHE A 735 18.61 -6.59 -8.84
CA PHE A 735 18.02 -7.53 -7.90
C PHE A 735 17.59 -8.83 -8.59
N TYR A 736 17.60 -9.90 -7.82
CA TYR A 736 17.06 -11.21 -8.18
C TYR A 736 16.35 -11.81 -6.98
N LYS A 737 15.17 -12.42 -7.19
CA LYS A 737 14.42 -13.17 -6.18
C LYS A 737 13.97 -14.50 -6.77
N HIS A 738 14.21 -15.57 -6.04
CA HIS A 738 13.64 -16.88 -6.30
C HIS A 738 12.60 -17.19 -5.23
N LEU A 739 11.41 -17.63 -5.65
CA LEU A 739 10.29 -17.93 -4.79
C LEU A 739 9.90 -19.40 -4.96
N ASP A 740 9.84 -20.14 -3.87
CA ASP A 740 9.27 -21.47 -3.78
C ASP A 740 7.81 -21.39 -3.36
N ASP A 741 7.02 -22.37 -3.79
CA ASP A 741 5.61 -22.57 -3.43
C ASP A 741 4.68 -21.35 -3.72
N PRO A 742 4.79 -20.60 -4.87
CA PRO A 742 3.91 -19.49 -5.15
C PRO A 742 2.45 -19.96 -5.27
N ILE A 743 1.50 -19.13 -4.79
CA ILE A 743 0.09 -19.50 -4.70
C ILE A 743 -0.67 -18.94 -5.89
N PHE A 744 -1.45 -19.80 -6.54
CA PHE A 744 -2.34 -19.46 -7.64
C PHE A 744 -3.72 -20.05 -7.41
N THR A 745 -4.78 -19.33 -7.79
CA THR A 745 -6.12 -19.90 -7.83
C THR A 745 -6.32 -20.60 -9.17
N ALA A 746 -6.64 -21.87 -9.15
CA ALA A 746 -6.84 -22.68 -10.35
C ALA A 746 -8.21 -23.38 -10.33
N GLY A 747 -8.84 -23.48 -11.51
CA GLY A 747 -10.03 -24.27 -11.74
C GLY A 747 -9.65 -25.62 -12.37
N VAL A 748 -10.07 -26.72 -11.73
CA VAL A 748 -9.80 -28.09 -12.23
C VAL A 748 -11.11 -28.84 -12.29
N ASN A 749 -11.37 -29.46 -13.44
CA ASN A 749 -12.50 -30.37 -13.59
C ASN A 749 -12.18 -31.71 -12.93
N ARG A 750 -12.95 -32.10 -11.92
CA ARG A 750 -12.76 -33.40 -11.25
C ARG A 750 -14.07 -33.96 -10.66
N ALA A 751 -14.15 -35.31 -10.60
CA ALA A 751 -15.18 -35.99 -9.84
C ALA A 751 -14.94 -35.81 -8.33
N GLY A 752 -16.02 -35.87 -7.54
CA GLY A 752 -15.93 -35.81 -6.08
C GLY A 752 -17.26 -35.46 -5.40
N THR A 753 -17.26 -35.58 -4.08
CA THR A 753 -18.40 -35.14 -3.23
C THR A 753 -18.00 -33.83 -2.55
N PHE A 754 -18.74 -32.76 -2.85
CA PHE A 754 -18.50 -31.43 -2.33
C PHE A 754 -19.78 -30.90 -1.69
N GLY A 755 -19.69 -30.43 -0.45
CA GLY A 755 -20.86 -29.95 0.28
C GLY A 755 -22.01 -30.97 0.39
N GLY A 756 -21.70 -32.26 0.42
CA GLY A 756 -22.69 -33.35 0.44
C GLY A 756 -23.27 -33.69 -0.93
N VAL A 757 -22.87 -33.04 -2.01
CA VAL A 757 -23.32 -33.32 -3.39
C VAL A 757 -22.22 -34.05 -4.16
N THR A 758 -22.53 -35.16 -4.81
CA THR A 758 -21.60 -35.95 -5.62
C THR A 758 -21.69 -35.53 -7.09
N PHE A 759 -20.54 -35.20 -7.68
CA PHE A 759 -20.39 -34.81 -9.09
C PHE A 759 -19.48 -35.79 -9.81
N SER A 760 -19.83 -36.14 -11.02
CA SER A 760 -18.96 -36.91 -11.93
C SER A 760 -17.88 -35.99 -12.57
N ASN A 761 -18.15 -34.66 -12.68
CA ASN A 761 -17.24 -33.71 -13.28
C ASN A 761 -17.58 -32.30 -12.81
N ALA A 762 -17.07 -31.87 -11.64
CA ALA A 762 -17.25 -30.52 -11.14
C ALA A 762 -16.05 -29.63 -11.52
N LEU A 763 -16.32 -28.40 -11.90
CA LEU A 763 -15.29 -27.36 -11.97
C LEU A 763 -14.98 -26.89 -10.55
N VAL A 764 -13.86 -27.37 -10.01
CA VAL A 764 -13.41 -27.04 -8.66
C VAL A 764 -12.35 -25.92 -8.73
N THR A 765 -12.69 -24.77 -8.21
CA THR A 765 -11.76 -23.64 -8.07
C THR A 765 -11.18 -23.61 -6.67
N GLN A 766 -9.86 -23.63 -6.55
CA GLN A 766 -9.14 -23.67 -5.28
C GLN A 766 -7.79 -22.96 -5.37
N PRO A 767 -7.34 -22.24 -4.33
CA PRO A 767 -5.96 -21.76 -4.23
C PRO A 767 -5.01 -22.94 -3.96
N ILE A 768 -3.93 -23.02 -4.72
CA ILE A 768 -2.92 -24.08 -4.66
C ILE A 768 -1.52 -23.52 -4.85
N ASN A 769 -0.50 -24.24 -4.32
CA ASN A 769 0.89 -23.88 -4.55
C ASN A 769 1.34 -24.37 -5.94
N ALA A 770 1.98 -23.48 -6.71
CA ALA A 770 2.74 -23.83 -7.89
C ALA A 770 4.18 -24.19 -7.49
N GLN A 771 5.04 -24.51 -8.46
CA GLN A 771 6.38 -25.01 -8.16
C GLN A 771 7.33 -23.90 -7.71
N SER A 772 7.50 -22.86 -8.54
CA SER A 772 8.42 -21.76 -8.27
C SER A 772 8.06 -20.52 -9.09
N ALA A 773 8.59 -19.37 -8.65
CA ALA A 773 8.58 -18.15 -9.44
C ALA A 773 9.92 -17.43 -9.34
N GLU A 774 10.24 -16.64 -10.34
CA GLU A 774 11.44 -15.81 -10.39
C GLU A 774 11.04 -14.35 -10.64
N LEU A 775 11.80 -13.43 -10.06
CA LEU A 775 11.64 -11.98 -10.21
C LEU A 775 13.03 -11.35 -10.25
N TYR A 776 13.35 -10.60 -11.29
CA TYR A 776 14.64 -9.91 -11.42
C TYR A 776 14.50 -8.58 -12.14
N GLY A 777 15.48 -7.73 -11.99
CA GLY A 777 15.44 -6.43 -12.64
C GLY A 777 16.59 -5.50 -12.32
N VAL A 778 16.51 -4.32 -12.91
CA VAL A 778 17.44 -3.22 -12.69
C VAL A 778 16.68 -1.92 -12.46
N GLU A 779 17.23 -1.08 -11.60
CA GLU A 779 16.70 0.24 -11.25
C GLU A 779 17.78 1.28 -11.52
N ALA A 780 17.41 2.41 -12.11
CA ALA A 780 18.26 3.58 -12.24
C ALA A 780 17.53 4.81 -11.69
N ASN A 781 18.24 5.70 -11.02
CA ASN A 781 17.67 6.93 -10.47
C ASN A 781 18.68 8.06 -10.57
N LEU A 782 18.19 9.21 -11.02
CA LEU A 782 18.90 10.48 -11.05
C LEU A 782 18.03 11.55 -10.40
N GLN A 783 18.61 12.32 -9.49
CA GLN A 783 18.00 13.53 -8.95
C GLN A 783 19.11 14.58 -8.78
N THR A 784 18.92 15.77 -9.33
CA THR A 784 19.89 16.84 -9.18
C THR A 784 19.28 18.21 -9.44
N GLN A 785 19.83 19.23 -8.81
CA GLN A 785 19.60 20.63 -9.17
C GLN A 785 20.68 21.10 -10.14
N LEU A 786 20.32 21.98 -11.06
CA LEU A 786 21.18 22.43 -12.13
C LEU A 786 21.87 23.76 -11.75
N HIS A 787 22.53 23.79 -10.59
CA HIS A 787 23.21 25.00 -10.05
C HIS A 787 24.29 25.58 -10.94
N PHE A 788 24.77 24.87 -11.94
CA PHE A 788 25.76 25.36 -12.91
C PHE A 788 25.14 26.29 -13.96
N LEU A 789 23.81 26.40 -14.02
CA LEU A 789 23.12 27.33 -14.91
C LEU A 789 23.18 28.75 -14.36
N PRO A 790 23.19 29.77 -15.22
CA PRO A 790 23.17 31.18 -14.78
C PRO A 790 21.80 31.50 -14.15
N SER A 791 21.81 32.43 -13.17
CA SER A 791 20.57 32.97 -12.59
C SER A 791 19.71 33.64 -13.68
N PRO A 792 18.37 33.42 -13.71
CA PRO A 792 17.55 32.70 -12.70
C PRO A 792 17.41 31.16 -12.93
N LEU A 793 18.04 30.61 -13.95
CA LEU A 793 17.87 29.19 -14.36
C LEU A 793 18.52 28.18 -13.38
N ASP A 794 19.37 28.62 -12.48
CA ASP A 794 20.00 27.84 -11.41
C ASP A 794 19.01 27.32 -10.35
N GLY A 795 17.74 27.79 -10.41
CA GLY A 795 16.62 27.22 -9.67
C GLY A 795 16.02 25.94 -10.28
N LEU A 796 16.43 25.57 -11.51
CA LEU A 796 15.97 24.37 -12.19
C LEU A 796 16.59 23.11 -11.59
N GLY A 797 15.85 22.03 -11.64
CA GLY A 797 16.32 20.70 -11.32
C GLY A 797 15.57 19.63 -12.11
N VAL A 798 16.16 18.45 -12.15
CA VAL A 798 15.59 17.27 -12.81
C VAL A 798 15.64 16.09 -11.86
N SER A 799 14.63 15.24 -11.96
CA SER A 799 14.58 13.96 -11.27
C SER A 799 13.97 12.93 -12.20
N GLY A 800 14.53 11.72 -12.20
CA GLY A 800 14.00 10.63 -13.00
C GLY A 800 14.43 9.31 -12.45
N ASN A 801 13.53 8.32 -12.56
CA ASN A 801 13.86 6.93 -12.31
C ASN A 801 13.31 6.06 -13.42
N PHE A 802 13.97 4.93 -13.62
CA PHE A 802 13.57 3.90 -14.55
C PHE A 802 13.81 2.55 -13.92
N THR A 803 12.85 1.65 -14.06
CA THR A 803 12.94 0.28 -13.57
C THR A 803 12.52 -0.68 -14.66
N TYR A 804 13.37 -1.66 -14.92
CA TYR A 804 13.05 -2.84 -15.69
C TYR A 804 12.87 -4.01 -14.73
N THR A 805 11.74 -4.72 -14.84
CA THR A 805 11.48 -5.95 -14.07
C THR A 805 10.97 -7.02 -15.02
N ASP A 806 11.43 -8.25 -14.82
CA ASP A 806 10.93 -9.42 -15.54
C ASP A 806 10.86 -10.62 -14.59
N GLY A 807 10.10 -11.65 -14.96
CA GLY A 807 9.97 -12.85 -14.16
C GLY A 807 8.78 -13.69 -14.59
N SER A 808 8.75 -14.92 -14.10
CA SER A 808 7.67 -15.87 -14.43
C SER A 808 7.53 -16.95 -13.38
N ALA A 809 6.35 -17.53 -13.28
CA ALA A 809 6.03 -18.70 -12.48
C ALA A 809 6.04 -19.98 -13.33
N ARG A 810 6.39 -21.10 -12.70
CA ARG A 810 6.40 -22.46 -13.29
C ARG A 810 5.58 -23.41 -12.44
N GLY A 811 5.06 -24.48 -13.08
CA GLY A 811 4.23 -25.47 -12.40
C GLY A 811 2.88 -24.92 -11.98
N VAL A 812 2.41 -23.88 -12.67
CA VAL A 812 1.06 -23.35 -12.50
C VAL A 812 0.08 -24.39 -13.04
N PRO A 813 -0.93 -24.82 -12.29
CA PRO A 813 -1.86 -25.83 -12.73
C PRO A 813 -2.59 -25.47 -14.02
N ASN A 814 -2.79 -26.46 -14.89
CA ASN A 814 -3.40 -26.35 -16.22
C ASN A 814 -2.63 -25.46 -17.21
N ARG A 815 -1.40 -25.04 -16.88
CA ARG A 815 -0.54 -24.24 -17.75
C ARG A 815 0.79 -24.95 -17.97
N ALA A 816 1.11 -25.24 -19.24
CA ALA A 816 2.40 -25.81 -19.63
C ALA A 816 3.45 -24.75 -19.90
N ASP A 817 3.04 -23.51 -20.14
CA ASP A 817 3.88 -22.37 -20.42
C ASP A 817 4.40 -21.70 -19.12
N LYS A 818 5.36 -20.81 -19.28
CA LYS A 818 5.79 -19.91 -18.21
C LYS A 818 4.77 -18.79 -18.08
N VAL A 819 4.15 -18.68 -16.91
CA VAL A 819 3.16 -17.64 -16.62
C VAL A 819 3.87 -16.38 -16.12
N PRO A 820 3.64 -15.20 -16.70
CA PRO A 820 4.16 -13.95 -16.14
C PRO A 820 3.68 -13.75 -14.69
N ASN A 821 4.49 -13.12 -13.87
CA ASN A 821 4.05 -12.79 -12.51
C ASN A 821 2.88 -11.80 -12.53
N PHE A 822 1.93 -11.96 -11.62
CA PHE A 822 0.81 -11.04 -11.46
C PHE A 822 1.27 -9.65 -11.05
N LEU A 823 0.62 -8.61 -11.58
CA LEU A 823 0.84 -7.20 -11.27
C LEU A 823 2.26 -6.69 -11.63
N GLN A 824 3.07 -7.53 -12.28
CA GLN A 824 4.44 -7.18 -12.66
C GLN A 824 4.46 -6.42 -13.98
N SER A 825 4.65 -5.11 -13.89
CA SER A 825 4.92 -4.27 -15.07
C SER A 825 6.38 -4.36 -15.46
N LYS A 826 6.64 -4.64 -16.73
CA LYS A 826 8.01 -4.80 -17.25
C LYS A 826 8.82 -3.51 -17.21
N TYR A 827 8.17 -2.38 -17.45
CA TYR A 827 8.79 -1.05 -17.45
C TYR A 827 7.98 -0.10 -16.56
N ILE A 828 8.69 0.58 -15.67
CA ILE A 828 8.16 1.62 -14.78
C ILE A 828 9.13 2.79 -14.85
N GLY A 829 8.62 4.01 -14.95
CA GLY A 829 9.47 5.17 -14.98
C GLY A 829 8.76 6.45 -14.56
N THR A 830 9.52 7.37 -14.00
CA THR A 830 9.08 8.72 -13.68
C THR A 830 10.13 9.72 -14.16
N ALA A 831 9.70 10.78 -14.80
CA ALA A 831 10.54 11.90 -15.17
C ALA A 831 9.92 13.19 -14.65
N GLN A 832 10.72 14.05 -14.00
CA GLN A 832 10.27 15.31 -13.45
C GLN A 832 11.24 16.44 -13.81
N ILE A 833 10.68 17.59 -14.08
CA ILE A 833 11.39 18.84 -14.10
C ILE A 833 10.79 19.76 -13.04
N PHE A 834 11.63 20.46 -12.30
CA PHE A 834 11.17 21.36 -11.26
C PHE A 834 11.99 22.64 -11.23
N TYR A 835 11.37 23.70 -10.71
CA TYR A 835 11.98 25.00 -10.48
C TYR A 835 11.68 25.47 -9.06
N GLU A 836 12.71 25.94 -8.34
CA GLU A 836 12.58 26.37 -6.95
C GLU A 836 13.51 27.57 -6.70
N LYS A 837 13.03 28.79 -6.96
CA LYS A 837 13.76 30.04 -6.68
C LYS A 837 12.80 31.23 -6.58
N TYR A 838 13.18 32.27 -5.87
CA TYR A 838 12.42 33.52 -5.70
C TYR A 838 11.01 33.35 -5.15
N GLY A 839 10.80 32.38 -4.27
CA GLY A 839 9.47 32.04 -3.75
C GLY A 839 8.56 31.32 -4.75
N LEU A 840 9.00 31.15 -6.01
CA LEU A 840 8.28 30.35 -7.02
C LEU A 840 8.72 28.89 -6.94
N THR A 841 7.73 27.99 -6.90
CA THR A 841 7.93 26.56 -7.08
C THR A 841 7.09 26.11 -8.27
N ALA A 842 7.67 25.37 -9.19
CA ALA A 842 6.95 24.75 -10.29
C ALA A 842 7.44 23.32 -10.46
N ARG A 843 6.55 22.39 -10.73
CA ARG A 843 6.89 20.98 -10.93
C ARG A 843 5.98 20.37 -11.98
N LEU A 844 6.58 19.62 -12.90
CA LEU A 844 5.92 18.81 -13.89
C LEU A 844 6.45 17.39 -13.77
N ALA A 845 5.55 16.40 -13.61
CA ALA A 845 5.91 15.02 -13.43
C ALA A 845 5.17 14.13 -14.44
N TYR A 846 5.92 13.36 -15.21
CA TYR A 846 5.40 12.30 -16.07
C TYR A 846 5.70 10.95 -15.45
N THR A 847 4.70 10.09 -15.32
CA THR A 847 4.84 8.73 -14.81
C THR A 847 4.32 7.74 -15.86
N TYR A 848 5.08 6.68 -16.09
CA TYR A 848 4.76 5.59 -17.01
C TYR A 848 4.82 4.24 -16.33
N ARG A 849 3.87 3.37 -16.65
CA ARG A 849 3.85 1.96 -16.26
C ARG A 849 3.36 1.12 -17.42
N SER A 850 4.11 0.08 -17.80
CA SER A 850 3.68 -0.86 -18.85
C SER A 850 2.55 -1.78 -18.39
N ALA A 851 1.89 -2.45 -19.33
CA ALA A 851 0.87 -3.45 -19.04
C ALA A 851 1.42 -4.61 -18.19
N TYR A 852 0.51 -5.27 -17.45
CA TYR A 852 0.82 -6.46 -16.63
C TYR A 852 -0.33 -7.47 -16.65
N LEU A 853 -0.01 -8.75 -16.36
CA LEU A 853 -0.98 -9.81 -16.15
C LEU A 853 -1.80 -9.51 -14.88
N ASP A 854 -3.12 -9.45 -15.03
CA ASP A 854 -4.08 -9.15 -13.97
C ASP A 854 -4.88 -10.39 -13.54
N THR A 855 -5.32 -11.18 -14.52
CA THR A 855 -6.09 -12.40 -14.27
C THR A 855 -5.57 -13.51 -15.17
N LEU A 856 -5.28 -14.66 -14.57
CA LEU A 856 -4.84 -15.84 -15.29
C LEU A 856 -6.03 -16.54 -15.97
N GLY A 857 -5.90 -16.79 -17.27
CA GLY A 857 -6.79 -17.64 -18.04
C GLY A 857 -6.31 -19.09 -18.12
N ASP A 858 -7.09 -19.93 -18.78
CA ASP A 858 -6.71 -21.32 -19.07
C ASP A 858 -5.60 -21.41 -20.13
N SER A 859 -5.35 -20.36 -20.85
CA SER A 859 -4.32 -20.22 -21.89
C SER A 859 -3.93 -18.76 -22.07
N THR A 860 -2.85 -18.50 -22.78
CA THR A 860 -2.42 -17.14 -23.16
C THR A 860 -3.49 -16.37 -23.95
N ALA A 861 -4.38 -17.07 -24.66
CA ALA A 861 -5.51 -16.44 -25.38
C ALA A 861 -6.64 -15.96 -24.47
N THR A 862 -6.68 -16.41 -23.22
CA THR A 862 -7.69 -16.03 -22.22
C THR A 862 -7.09 -15.26 -21.04
N ASP A 863 -5.77 -15.05 -21.03
CA ASP A 863 -5.11 -14.21 -20.05
C ASP A 863 -5.61 -12.76 -20.13
N GLN A 864 -5.83 -12.12 -18.99
CA GLN A 864 -6.31 -10.75 -18.94
C GLN A 864 -5.23 -9.82 -18.40
N TYR A 865 -5.09 -8.69 -19.03
CA TYR A 865 -4.06 -7.71 -18.72
C TYR A 865 -4.68 -6.36 -18.33
N THR A 866 -4.09 -5.72 -17.32
CA THR A 866 -4.26 -4.28 -17.14
C THR A 866 -3.26 -3.56 -18.05
N GLY A 867 -3.76 -2.62 -18.85
CA GLY A 867 -2.99 -1.89 -19.85
C GLY A 867 -1.93 -0.96 -19.26
N GLU A 868 -1.13 -0.39 -20.14
CA GLU A 868 -0.20 0.67 -19.79
C GLU A 868 -0.93 1.89 -19.22
N ASN A 869 -0.27 2.59 -18.32
CA ASN A 869 -0.78 3.82 -17.73
C ASN A 869 0.27 4.94 -17.83
N ASN A 870 -0.19 6.11 -18.30
CA ASN A 870 0.59 7.35 -18.37
C ASN A 870 -0.10 8.40 -17.52
N SER A 871 0.64 9.15 -16.72
CA SER A 871 0.12 10.30 -15.99
C SER A 871 1.04 11.48 -16.17
N LEU A 872 0.48 12.64 -16.41
CA LEU A 872 1.19 13.92 -16.39
C LEU A 872 0.49 14.80 -15.35
N ASP A 873 1.25 15.16 -14.31
CA ASP A 873 0.78 15.95 -13.19
C ASP A 873 1.64 17.21 -13.05
N ALA A 874 1.02 18.31 -12.64
CA ALA A 874 1.70 19.60 -12.51
C ALA A 874 1.32 20.30 -11.21
N ARG A 875 2.25 21.10 -10.68
CA ARG A 875 2.00 22.03 -9.58
C ARG A 875 2.82 23.30 -9.76
N ILE A 876 2.19 24.45 -9.49
CA ILE A 876 2.84 25.75 -9.39
C ILE A 876 2.45 26.34 -8.06
N GLY A 877 3.43 26.80 -7.28
CA GLY A 877 3.25 27.46 -6.00
C GLY A 877 4.03 28.76 -5.94
N PHE A 878 3.46 29.75 -5.27
CA PHE A 878 4.12 31.04 -5.03
C PHE A 878 4.03 31.39 -3.54
N SER A 879 5.18 31.69 -2.95
CA SER A 879 5.33 32.08 -1.54
C SER A 879 5.79 33.54 -1.48
N PRO A 880 4.84 34.49 -1.37
CA PRO A 880 5.22 35.94 -1.26
C PRO A 880 5.99 36.23 0.02
N VAL A 881 5.73 35.45 1.07
CA VAL A 881 6.48 35.42 2.31
C VAL A 881 6.61 33.97 2.79
N LYS A 882 7.59 33.67 3.65
CA LYS A 882 7.88 32.31 4.11
C LYS A 882 6.69 31.57 4.75
N ALA A 883 5.74 32.31 5.34
CA ALA A 883 4.59 31.74 6.04
C ALA A 883 3.42 31.36 5.12
N TYR A 884 3.37 31.82 3.87
CA TYR A 884 2.21 31.68 2.99
C TYR A 884 2.64 31.15 1.63
N THR A 885 2.00 30.10 1.16
CA THR A 885 2.15 29.57 -0.20
C THR A 885 0.78 29.46 -0.84
N LEU A 886 0.56 30.17 -1.94
CA LEU A 886 -0.57 29.94 -2.84
C LEU A 886 -0.15 28.92 -3.90
N PHE A 887 -1.02 27.97 -4.25
CA PHE A 887 -0.66 26.98 -5.26
C PHE A 887 -1.84 26.57 -6.14
N VAL A 888 -1.49 26.13 -7.35
CA VAL A 888 -2.40 25.46 -8.29
C VAL A 888 -1.81 24.10 -8.64
N GLU A 889 -2.66 23.11 -8.72
CA GLU A 889 -2.31 21.73 -9.05
C GLU A 889 -3.22 21.23 -10.19
N ALA A 890 -2.66 20.40 -11.06
CA ALA A 890 -3.38 19.70 -12.11
C ALA A 890 -2.94 18.25 -12.13
N SER A 891 -3.87 17.33 -12.23
CA SER A 891 -3.62 15.89 -12.34
C SER A 891 -4.29 15.28 -13.56
N ASN A 892 -3.70 14.20 -14.06
CA ASN A 892 -4.13 13.46 -15.25
C ASN A 892 -4.28 14.38 -16.49
N LEU A 893 -3.32 15.27 -16.72
CA LEU A 893 -3.36 16.22 -17.86
C LEU A 893 -3.45 15.55 -19.22
N LEU A 894 -3.02 14.28 -19.34
CA LEU A 894 -3.09 13.48 -20.57
C LEU A 894 -4.46 12.81 -20.77
N ASP A 895 -5.41 12.94 -19.84
CA ASP A 895 -6.70 12.25 -19.88
C ASP A 895 -6.56 10.75 -20.12
N SER A 896 -5.56 10.12 -19.46
CA SER A 896 -5.25 8.71 -19.67
C SER A 896 -6.32 7.83 -19.02
N PRO A 897 -6.99 6.96 -19.77
CA PRO A 897 -7.96 6.03 -19.22
C PRO A 897 -7.26 4.83 -18.56
N TRP A 898 -7.93 4.22 -17.62
CA TRP A 898 -7.57 2.88 -17.14
C TRP A 898 -8.15 1.82 -18.07
N ARG A 899 -7.34 0.84 -18.50
CA ARG A 899 -7.72 -0.15 -19.51
C ARG A 899 -7.42 -1.57 -19.05
N ARG A 900 -8.32 -2.50 -19.44
CA ARG A 900 -8.09 -3.94 -19.36
C ARG A 900 -8.41 -4.59 -20.69
N TYR A 901 -7.70 -5.66 -21.04
CA TYR A 901 -7.92 -6.40 -22.27
C TYR A 901 -7.60 -7.90 -22.08
N GLN A 902 -8.24 -8.77 -22.87
CA GLN A 902 -7.92 -10.19 -22.95
C GLN A 902 -6.88 -10.38 -24.07
N ALA A 903 -5.82 -11.14 -23.85
CA ALA A 903 -4.76 -11.48 -24.77
C ALA A 903 -4.15 -10.30 -25.57
N VAL A 904 -4.95 -9.58 -26.33
CA VAL A 904 -4.54 -8.46 -27.20
C VAL A 904 -5.34 -7.19 -26.93
N LYS A 905 -4.74 -6.01 -27.16
CA LYS A 905 -5.33 -4.71 -26.81
C LYS A 905 -6.68 -4.40 -27.47
N THR A 906 -6.98 -5.06 -28.60
CA THR A 906 -8.25 -4.92 -29.31
C THR A 906 -9.40 -5.70 -28.65
N GLN A 907 -9.09 -6.70 -27.84
CA GLN A 907 -10.07 -7.46 -27.05
C GLN A 907 -10.33 -6.76 -25.71
N VAL A 908 -10.94 -5.59 -25.76
CA VAL A 908 -11.16 -4.72 -24.60
C VAL A 908 -12.11 -5.37 -23.60
N ILE A 909 -11.63 -5.54 -22.36
CA ILE A 909 -12.46 -5.92 -21.21
C ILE A 909 -13.07 -4.67 -20.59
N GLU A 910 -12.23 -3.63 -20.38
CA GLU A 910 -12.66 -2.43 -19.68
C GLU A 910 -11.84 -1.22 -20.13
N ASN A 911 -12.51 -0.09 -20.26
CA ASN A 911 -11.90 1.21 -20.44
C ASN A 911 -12.63 2.19 -19.52
N GLU A 912 -11.94 2.83 -18.61
CA GLU A 912 -12.51 3.74 -17.63
C GLU A 912 -11.81 5.09 -17.68
N ARG A 913 -12.60 6.15 -17.70
CA ARG A 913 -12.17 7.51 -17.96
C ARG A 913 -12.57 8.43 -16.82
N TYR A 914 -11.64 9.26 -16.35
CA TYR A 914 -11.79 10.12 -15.17
C TYR A 914 -11.65 11.61 -15.48
N ARG A 915 -11.11 11.99 -16.65
CA ARG A 915 -10.77 13.35 -17.07
C ARG A 915 -9.72 14.01 -16.18
N GLN A 916 -9.38 15.26 -16.48
CA GLN A 916 -8.43 16.08 -15.74
C GLN A 916 -9.07 16.62 -14.46
N SER A 917 -8.24 16.84 -13.45
CA SER A 917 -8.63 17.47 -12.19
C SER A 917 -7.70 18.63 -11.89
N PHE A 918 -8.29 19.76 -11.47
CA PHE A 918 -7.57 21.00 -11.12
C PHE A 918 -7.88 21.35 -9.67
N ARG A 919 -6.88 21.85 -8.95
CA ARG A 919 -7.02 22.27 -7.56
C ARG A 919 -6.28 23.57 -7.32
N VAL A 920 -6.80 24.39 -6.44
CA VAL A 920 -6.19 25.63 -5.94
C VAL A 920 -6.19 25.59 -4.42
N GLY A 921 -5.13 26.06 -3.81
CA GLY A 921 -5.03 26.02 -2.37
C GLY A 921 -4.09 27.05 -1.77
N VAL A 922 -4.17 27.13 -0.46
CA VAL A 922 -3.27 27.91 0.38
C VAL A 922 -2.64 27.01 1.43
N GLN A 923 -1.35 27.17 1.64
CA GLN A 923 -0.61 26.53 2.71
C GLN A 923 -0.02 27.60 3.63
N LEU A 924 -0.22 27.43 4.93
CA LEU A 924 0.29 28.27 6.00
C LEU A 924 1.34 27.49 6.80
N ALA A 925 2.47 28.11 7.14
CA ALA A 925 3.53 27.48 7.92
C ALA A 925 4.16 28.49 8.90
N PHE A 926 4.00 28.24 10.19
CA PHE A 926 4.44 29.09 11.30
C PHE A 926 5.45 28.40 12.20
#